data_d503c6974b1687cec073059e29183343
#
_entry.id   d503c6974b1687cec073059e29183343
#
_cell.length_a   1.000
_cell.length_b   1.000
_cell.length_c   1.000
_cell.angle_alpha   90.00
_cell.angle_beta   90.00
_cell.angle_gamma   90.00
#
_symmetry.space_group_name_H-M   'P 1'
#
loop_
_entity.id
_entity.type
_entity.pdbx_description
1 polymer ?
#
loop_
_entity_poly.entity_id
_entity_poly.type
_entity_poly.pdbx_seq_one_letter_code
_entity_poly.pdbx_strand_id
1 'polypeptide(L)'
;MASSGSFNTSGYSGRYLTFAWNVASQDVANNRTVINWSLRGAGGSTSSWIMSGNFKVLINGQQVYFSSNRIQLYNGTTVATGSFTINHNNDGTASFGAYAEAGIYYVAVNCSGSGSWSLPTIPRASQPSINTYPNNSPDFNIGDKITIHMNRAASIFTHTVKINYGSTSYTIATGVTNSCTFDTSTIANALYALIPNANTYSNTISVTTYNGSTNIGTKTCPYNAKVVNANPTFNAAYLDSNSATVAVTENNQVIVRNKSTLTMNITNAAAQKSATLKNVMITAANLSQTVSLNSSTKTVNLGALNSSQNVQATVKVTDSRGNSTTKTVNIMVADWQAPTAIITAQRHNNYYSQTDVTVDADYSSVNGKNAITIKVRTQKQGDSSWSAYQTLEDNVTSVLNLDNEYAWNIQVLLTDSFGGSTTYNLTLSRGMPIVFFDRGKSSTGFNMFPQYDQSVEVSGRLFVQNQDILDKFTGIGGTAQAASTSDWDTAGGMKTGIYMGSNMSHAPENSANWFYVFHMVHNNLYQRQVAYDFFGIDMWTRRKDNGTWYPWYRVDLTTGTYSTSEVKTGGTFISGEPIYKETIGPIDISTAGDHSMAHNISNLDKFVKVEGIAISSAGAWPLPFVITNDLNQAENIRLNATPTNVWVNTRVARSGCEAYVTVYYTKTQPSS
;
A
#
# COMPACT_ATOMS: atom_id res chain seq x y z
N MET A 1 4.56 43.62 32.32
CA MET A 1 4.52 43.49 33.80
C MET A 1 5.91 43.88 34.30
N ALA A 2 5.96 44.77 35.26
CA ALA A 2 7.21 45.37 35.71
C ALA A 2 7.67 44.73 37.04
N SER A 3 8.96 44.39 37.16
CA SER A 3 9.61 43.98 38.41
C SER A 3 10.24 45.18 39.16
N SER A 4 10.27 46.32 38.54
CA SER A 4 10.72 47.57 39.10
C SER A 4 10.13 48.74 38.30
N GLY A 5 10.17 49.94 38.87
CA GLY A 5 9.73 51.12 38.20
C GLY A 5 10.05 52.39 39.02
N SER A 6 9.84 53.50 38.41
CA SER A 6 10.04 54.79 39.06
C SER A 6 9.16 55.88 38.42
N PHE A 7 8.94 56.96 39.14
CA PHE A 7 8.45 58.22 38.60
C PHE A 7 9.15 59.37 39.29
N ASN A 8 9.15 60.46 38.62
CA ASN A 8 9.60 61.73 39.19
C ASN A 8 8.41 62.57 39.59
N THR A 9 8.49 63.27 40.71
CA THR A 9 7.54 64.29 41.05
C THR A 9 7.67 65.53 40.12
N SER A 10 6.68 66.37 40.09
CA SER A 10 6.89 67.76 39.63
C SER A 10 8.10 68.33 40.38
N GLY A 11 8.81 69.23 39.76
CA GLY A 11 10.03 69.84 40.30
C GLY A 11 9.91 71.33 40.52
N TYR A 12 10.88 71.85 41.26
CA TYR A 12 11.12 73.29 41.38
C TYR A 12 12.61 73.56 41.14
N SER A 13 12.90 74.48 40.25
CA SER A 13 14.27 74.89 39.91
C SER A 13 15.15 73.69 39.51
N GLY A 14 14.61 72.78 38.71
CA GLY A 14 15.30 71.56 38.23
C GLY A 14 15.54 70.48 39.29
N ARG A 15 14.95 70.61 40.47
CA ARG A 15 15.02 69.61 41.56
C ARG A 15 13.67 68.92 41.73
N TYR A 16 13.66 67.64 41.94
CA TYR A 16 12.46 66.83 42.12
C TYR A 16 12.76 65.60 43.00
N LEU A 17 11.76 64.84 43.37
CA LEU A 17 11.93 63.59 44.03
C LEU A 17 11.72 62.46 43.01
N THR A 18 12.50 61.43 43.13
CA THR A 18 12.29 60.15 42.42
C THR A 18 11.77 59.17 43.43
N PHE A 19 10.57 58.67 43.17
CA PHE A 19 10.09 57.41 43.76
C PHE A 19 10.55 56.26 42.89
N ALA A 20 11.16 55.28 43.49
CA ALA A 20 11.55 54.05 42.80
C ALA A 20 11.14 52.83 43.63
N TRP A 21 10.83 51.79 42.95
CA TRP A 21 10.45 50.53 43.59
C TRP A 21 10.99 49.34 42.83
N ASN A 22 11.10 48.20 43.51
CA ASN A 22 11.40 46.89 42.92
C ASN A 22 10.68 45.78 43.70
N VAL A 23 10.39 44.67 43.03
CA VAL A 23 9.90 43.45 43.69
C VAL A 23 10.98 42.94 44.61
N ALA A 24 10.69 42.82 45.92
CA ALA A 24 11.55 42.22 46.92
C ALA A 24 11.32 40.70 46.98
N SER A 25 10.08 40.27 47.01
CA SER A 25 9.70 38.87 47.03
C SER A 25 8.26 38.67 46.55
N GLN A 26 7.97 37.46 46.07
CA GLN A 26 6.61 37.01 45.82
C GLN A 26 6.28 35.84 46.73
N ASP A 27 5.22 35.96 47.50
CA ASP A 27 4.65 34.88 48.31
C ASP A 27 3.51 34.22 47.51
N VAL A 28 3.89 33.19 46.77
CA VAL A 28 2.98 32.49 45.88
C VAL A 28 1.85 31.80 46.68
N ALA A 29 2.18 31.31 47.85
CA ALA A 29 1.22 30.66 48.73
C ALA A 29 0.11 31.63 49.18
N ASN A 30 0.46 32.79 49.61
CA ASN A 30 -0.49 33.77 50.10
C ASN A 30 -0.94 34.78 49.03
N ASN A 31 -0.50 34.58 47.77
CA ASN A 31 -0.93 35.41 46.62
C ASN A 31 -0.64 36.89 46.83
N ARG A 32 0.57 37.22 47.22
CA ARG A 32 1.00 38.60 47.48
C ARG A 32 2.42 38.85 47.05
N THR A 33 2.71 40.08 46.71
CA THR A 33 4.05 40.55 46.38
C THR A 33 4.49 41.61 47.41
N VAL A 34 5.70 41.49 47.89
CA VAL A 34 6.36 42.55 48.67
C VAL A 34 7.21 43.35 47.69
N ILE A 35 7.00 44.62 47.68
CA ILE A 35 7.86 45.58 46.98
C ILE A 35 8.71 46.34 47.99
N ASN A 36 9.99 46.60 47.65
CA ASN A 36 10.76 47.62 48.29
C ASN A 36 10.62 48.91 47.51
N TRP A 37 10.50 50.01 48.22
CA TRP A 37 10.44 51.30 47.61
C TRP A 37 11.42 52.28 48.26
N SER A 38 11.80 53.30 47.53
CA SER A 38 12.60 54.40 47.99
C SER A 38 12.11 55.75 47.42
N LEU A 39 12.22 56.74 48.22
CA LEU A 39 12.04 58.12 47.82
C LEU A 39 13.37 58.85 47.95
N ARG A 40 13.84 59.46 46.87
CA ARG A 40 15.14 60.11 46.81
C ARG A 40 15.07 61.44 46.15
N GLY A 41 15.92 62.40 46.66
CA GLY A 41 16.18 63.61 45.94
C GLY A 41 16.89 63.39 44.62
N ALA A 42 16.47 64.13 43.60
CA ALA A 42 17.01 64.03 42.25
C ALA A 42 17.03 65.40 41.53
N GLY A 43 17.81 65.46 40.45
CA GLY A 43 18.00 66.67 39.66
C GLY A 43 18.79 67.78 40.34
N GLY A 44 19.07 68.85 39.62
CA GLY A 44 19.84 70.01 40.10
C GLY A 44 21.35 69.74 40.14
N SER A 45 22.09 70.77 40.59
CA SER A 45 23.56 70.65 40.83
C SER A 45 23.85 70.01 42.18
N THR A 46 25.11 69.94 42.58
CA THR A 46 25.55 69.35 43.84
C THR A 46 25.22 70.21 45.08
N SER A 47 24.59 71.41 44.90
CA SER A 47 24.14 72.24 46.00
C SER A 47 22.88 71.64 46.64
N SER A 48 22.86 71.67 47.99
CA SER A 48 21.70 71.19 48.75
C SER A 48 20.47 72.06 48.52
N TRP A 49 19.30 71.52 48.71
CA TRP A 49 18.03 72.24 48.78
C TRP A 49 17.17 71.64 49.89
N ILE A 50 16.35 72.48 50.44
CA ILE A 50 15.51 72.14 51.58
C ILE A 50 14.07 72.00 51.10
N MET A 51 13.49 70.87 51.40
CA MET A 51 12.05 70.69 51.34
C MET A 51 11.46 70.96 52.72
N SER A 52 10.38 71.70 52.81
CA SER A 52 9.65 71.80 54.06
C SER A 52 8.80 70.59 54.24
N GLY A 53 8.63 70.12 55.44
CA GLY A 53 7.91 68.94 55.85
C GLY A 53 6.79 68.45 54.89
N ASN A 54 6.06 67.47 55.25
CA ASN A 54 5.03 66.84 54.41
C ASN A 54 5.57 65.97 53.28
N PHE A 55 6.79 65.37 53.46
CA PHE A 55 7.16 64.27 52.66
C PHE A 55 6.13 63.16 52.85
N LYS A 56 5.44 62.76 51.79
CA LYS A 56 4.39 61.74 51.88
C LYS A 56 4.54 60.76 50.74
N VAL A 57 4.39 59.54 51.06
CA VAL A 57 4.28 58.48 50.09
C VAL A 57 2.99 57.72 50.35
N LEU A 58 2.19 57.55 49.29
CA LEU A 58 1.03 56.68 49.30
C LEU A 58 1.29 55.53 48.35
N ILE A 59 0.89 54.33 48.75
CA ILE A 59 0.84 53.18 47.88
C ILE A 59 -0.57 52.60 47.96
N ASN A 60 -1.25 52.48 46.84
CA ASN A 60 -2.68 52.11 46.75
C ASN A 60 -3.57 53.02 47.66
N GLY A 61 -3.27 54.28 47.75
CA GLY A 61 -3.98 55.21 48.58
C GLY A 61 -3.67 55.12 50.08
N GLN A 62 -2.91 54.13 50.52
CA GLN A 62 -2.48 53.96 51.89
C GLN A 62 -1.20 54.78 52.13
N GLN A 63 -1.14 55.55 53.20
CA GLN A 63 0.06 56.28 53.58
C GLN A 63 1.10 55.35 54.17
N VAL A 64 2.23 55.17 53.45
CA VAL A 64 3.33 54.30 53.87
C VAL A 64 4.50 55.08 54.48
N TYR A 65 4.50 56.39 54.24
CA TYR A 65 5.47 57.28 54.82
C TYR A 65 4.89 58.72 54.95
N PHE A 66 5.21 59.32 56.05
CA PHE A 66 4.96 60.74 56.26
C PHE A 66 6.06 61.29 57.18
N SER A 67 6.59 62.49 56.86
CA SER A 67 7.50 63.24 57.74
C SER A 67 7.35 64.71 57.51
N SER A 68 7.13 65.44 58.60
CA SER A 68 7.15 66.93 58.63
C SER A 68 8.56 67.48 58.75
N ASN A 69 9.58 66.65 58.98
CA ASN A 69 10.97 67.11 59.19
C ASN A 69 11.53 67.78 57.92
N ARG A 70 12.27 68.81 58.12
CA ARG A 70 13.03 69.45 57.05
C ARG A 70 14.35 68.77 56.86
N ILE A 71 14.68 68.48 55.66
CA ILE A 71 15.98 67.83 55.31
C ILE A 71 16.60 68.56 54.12
N GLN A 72 17.91 68.68 54.13
CA GLN A 72 18.66 69.09 52.95
C GLN A 72 18.79 67.92 51.99
N LEU A 73 18.31 68.15 50.83
CA LEU A 73 18.36 67.13 49.81
C LEU A 73 19.47 67.41 48.80
N TYR A 74 20.27 66.41 48.55
CA TYR A 74 21.22 66.38 47.43
C TYR A 74 20.69 65.41 46.40
N ASN A 75 21.18 65.46 45.16
CA ASN A 75 20.95 64.46 44.19
C ASN A 75 21.39 63.08 44.71
N GLY A 76 20.50 62.15 44.80
CA GLY A 76 20.72 60.80 45.34
C GLY A 76 20.47 60.63 46.85
N THR A 77 20.21 61.76 47.62
CA THR A 77 19.86 61.66 49.06
C THR A 77 18.58 60.85 49.25
N THR A 78 18.68 59.81 50.05
CA THR A 78 17.52 58.97 50.40
C THR A 78 16.66 59.69 51.45
N VAL A 79 15.42 59.92 51.14
CA VAL A 79 14.43 60.52 52.06
C VAL A 79 13.82 59.43 52.94
N ALA A 80 13.42 58.37 52.28
CA ALA A 80 12.80 57.21 52.93
C ALA A 80 12.93 55.95 52.08
N THR A 81 12.92 54.86 52.75
CA THR A 81 12.79 53.53 52.15
C THR A 81 11.79 52.70 52.94
N GLY A 82 11.23 51.74 52.32
CA GLY A 82 10.30 50.82 53.00
C GLY A 82 9.93 49.66 52.15
N SER A 83 9.09 48.85 52.69
CA SER A 83 8.45 47.75 51.94
C SER A 83 6.93 47.87 52.02
N PHE A 84 6.25 47.33 51.03
CA PHE A 84 4.79 47.32 51.02
C PHE A 84 4.31 45.98 50.42
N THR A 85 3.30 45.42 51.07
CA THR A 85 2.72 44.16 50.59
C THR A 85 1.49 44.44 49.74
N ILE A 86 1.46 43.91 48.55
CA ILE A 86 0.36 44.03 47.60
C ILE A 86 -0.27 42.65 47.44
N ASN A 87 -1.51 42.52 47.80
CA ASN A 87 -2.32 41.33 47.56
C ASN A 87 -2.73 41.30 46.09
N HIS A 88 -2.60 40.14 45.49
CA HIS A 88 -3.01 39.92 44.10
C HIS A 88 -4.48 39.49 44.01
N ASN A 89 -5.08 39.71 42.86
CA ASN A 89 -6.39 39.20 42.51
C ASN A 89 -6.36 37.64 42.50
N ASN A 90 -7.54 37.05 42.50
CA ASN A 90 -7.65 35.57 42.51
C ASN A 90 -6.97 34.90 41.30
N ASP A 91 -6.87 35.60 40.19
CA ASP A 91 -6.15 35.13 38.97
C ASP A 91 -4.63 35.32 39.05
N GLY A 92 -4.12 35.86 40.14
CA GLY A 92 -2.69 36.13 40.35
C GLY A 92 -2.21 37.45 39.77
N THR A 93 -3.06 38.25 39.17
CA THR A 93 -2.71 39.56 38.66
C THR A 93 -2.76 40.60 39.77
N ALA A 94 -1.93 41.62 39.69
CA ALA A 94 -2.05 42.78 40.54
C ALA A 94 -1.50 44.02 39.84
N SER A 95 -2.06 45.15 40.21
CA SER A 95 -1.49 46.45 39.88
C SER A 95 -1.51 47.33 41.15
N PHE A 96 -0.67 48.28 41.16
CA PHE A 96 -0.64 49.25 42.22
C PHE A 96 -0.28 50.64 41.68
N GLY A 97 -0.78 51.63 42.37
CA GLY A 97 -0.39 53.01 42.17
C GLY A 97 0.43 53.53 43.35
N ALA A 98 1.38 54.38 43.07
CA ALA A 98 2.09 55.13 44.09
C ALA A 98 2.00 56.62 43.80
N TYR A 99 1.99 57.38 44.87
CA TYR A 99 2.02 58.83 44.86
C TYR A 99 3.07 59.29 45.85
N ALA A 100 3.83 60.28 45.48
CA ALA A 100 4.77 60.96 46.37
C ALA A 100 4.60 62.46 46.28
N GLU A 101 4.76 63.09 47.41
CA GLU A 101 4.76 64.57 47.48
C GLU A 101 5.70 65.07 48.56
N ALA A 102 6.11 66.28 48.38
CA ALA A 102 6.80 67.08 49.41
C ALA A 102 6.57 68.60 49.22
N GLY A 103 6.46 69.28 50.30
CA GLY A 103 6.40 70.77 50.30
C GLY A 103 7.81 71.37 50.25
N ILE A 104 8.00 72.44 49.46
CA ILE A 104 9.23 73.22 49.41
C ILE A 104 9.13 74.38 50.39
N TYR A 105 10.02 74.45 51.33
CA TYR A 105 9.94 75.31 52.50
C TYR A 105 9.77 76.80 52.19
N TYR A 106 10.46 77.35 51.21
CA TYR A 106 10.50 78.78 50.97
C TYR A 106 9.50 79.30 49.94
N VAL A 107 8.76 78.47 49.27
CA VAL A 107 7.95 78.86 48.11
C VAL A 107 6.50 78.38 48.17
N ALA A 108 6.08 77.72 49.24
CA ALA A 108 4.74 77.16 49.40
C ALA A 108 4.26 76.31 48.20
N VAL A 109 5.17 75.62 47.55
CA VAL A 109 4.89 74.78 46.40
C VAL A 109 5.05 73.33 46.82
N ASN A 110 4.10 72.51 46.45
CA ASN A 110 4.21 71.05 46.59
C ASN A 110 4.71 70.48 45.29
N CYS A 111 5.75 69.68 45.42
CA CYS A 111 6.19 68.78 44.35
C CYS A 111 5.50 67.41 44.52
N SER A 112 4.74 66.97 43.52
CA SER A 112 4.02 65.69 43.58
C SER A 112 4.13 64.93 42.27
N GLY A 113 3.97 63.66 42.35
CA GLY A 113 3.92 62.78 41.19
C GLY A 113 3.28 61.43 41.53
N SER A 114 2.91 60.73 40.53
CA SER A 114 2.30 59.44 40.68
C SER A 114 2.72 58.49 39.53
N GLY A 115 2.62 57.24 39.77
CA GLY A 115 2.80 56.22 38.77
C GLY A 115 1.96 54.98 39.08
N SER A 116 1.67 54.22 38.09
CA SER A 116 0.97 52.95 38.25
C SER A 116 1.65 51.85 37.44
N TRP A 117 1.63 50.67 37.96
CA TRP A 117 2.30 49.52 37.35
C TRP A 117 1.52 48.25 37.56
N SER A 118 1.63 47.31 36.59
CA SER A 118 1.19 45.95 36.75
C SER A 118 2.37 45.07 37.19
N LEU A 119 2.20 44.34 38.28
CA LEU A 119 3.20 43.42 38.84
C LEU A 119 3.28 42.14 38.03
N PRO A 120 4.42 41.40 38.12
CA PRO A 120 4.48 40.04 37.61
C PRO A 120 3.38 39.18 38.22
N THR A 121 2.66 38.46 37.35
CA THR A 121 1.55 37.60 37.78
C THR A 121 2.08 36.48 38.66
N ILE A 122 1.43 36.22 39.76
CA ILE A 122 1.71 35.07 40.62
C ILE A 122 1.03 33.85 40.04
N PRO A 123 1.78 32.77 39.71
CA PRO A 123 1.16 31.54 39.24
C PRO A 123 0.17 30.97 40.26
N ARG A 124 -1.07 30.68 39.85
CA ARG A 124 -2.13 30.17 40.75
C ARG A 124 -2.41 28.68 40.44
N ALA A 125 -3.17 28.46 39.40
CA ALA A 125 -3.49 27.08 39.01
C ALA A 125 -2.27 26.37 38.38
N SER A 126 -1.99 25.21 38.88
CA SER A 126 -0.86 24.38 38.41
C SER A 126 -1.14 23.81 37.04
N GLN A 127 -0.19 23.99 36.12
CA GLN A 127 -0.30 23.39 34.78
C GLN A 127 0.01 21.90 34.84
N PRO A 128 -0.91 21.02 34.42
CA PRO A 128 -0.63 19.60 34.33
C PRO A 128 0.17 19.23 33.08
N SER A 129 0.90 18.12 33.16
CA SER A 129 1.49 17.40 32.04
C SER A 129 1.35 15.90 32.23
N ILE A 130 1.40 15.13 31.13
CA ILE A 130 1.22 13.67 31.15
C ILE A 130 2.54 13.00 30.80
N ASN A 131 2.86 11.94 31.54
CA ASN A 131 3.96 10.99 31.37
C ASN A 131 5.36 11.62 31.35
N THR A 132 5.61 12.64 30.54
CA THR A 132 6.92 13.28 30.39
C THR A 132 6.87 14.67 31.00
N TYR A 133 7.60 14.89 32.09
CA TYR A 133 7.70 16.20 32.75
C TYR A 133 9.05 16.85 32.41
N PRO A 134 9.12 18.15 32.10
CA PRO A 134 8.00 19.12 32.04
C PRO A 134 7.22 19.08 30.72
N ASN A 135 7.66 18.35 29.72
CA ASN A 135 7.04 18.26 28.41
C ASN A 135 5.82 17.33 28.45
N ASN A 136 4.69 17.84 28.02
CA ASN A 136 3.47 17.05 27.95
C ASN A 136 3.56 16.00 26.83
N SER A 137 3.40 14.72 27.16
CA SER A 137 3.22 13.65 26.18
C SER A 137 1.75 13.23 26.17
N PRO A 138 0.93 13.77 25.27
CA PRO A 138 -0.52 13.55 25.30
C PRO A 138 -0.93 12.12 24.94
N ASP A 139 -0.04 11.36 24.32
CA ASP A 139 -0.33 10.05 23.75
C ASP A 139 -0.11 8.93 24.77
N PHE A 140 -1.10 8.06 24.91
CA PHE A 140 -0.99 6.79 25.66
C PHE A 140 -1.93 5.74 25.08
N ASN A 141 -1.64 4.46 25.34
CA ASN A 141 -2.56 3.39 24.96
C ASN A 141 -3.61 3.19 26.06
N ILE A 142 -4.84 2.99 25.68
CA ILE A 142 -5.92 2.64 26.64
C ILE A 142 -5.56 1.31 27.31
N GLY A 143 -5.51 1.35 28.65
CA GLY A 143 -5.07 0.24 29.49
C GLY A 143 -3.68 0.45 30.09
N ASP A 144 -2.90 1.44 29.62
CA ASP A 144 -1.62 1.77 30.20
C ASP A 144 -1.80 2.60 31.49
N LYS A 145 -0.77 2.56 32.34
CA LYS A 145 -0.64 3.47 33.45
C LYS A 145 0.01 4.77 32.98
N ILE A 146 -0.65 5.89 33.29
CA ILE A 146 -0.16 7.24 32.99
C ILE A 146 0.21 7.94 34.29
N THR A 147 1.20 8.81 34.24
CA THR A 147 1.58 9.69 35.34
C THR A 147 1.21 11.11 34.99
N ILE A 148 0.43 11.74 35.84
CA ILE A 148 0.06 13.14 35.72
C ILE A 148 0.95 13.94 36.67
N HIS A 149 1.71 14.87 36.14
CA HIS A 149 2.55 15.79 36.89
C HIS A 149 1.89 17.15 37.01
N MET A 150 1.99 17.75 38.18
CA MET A 150 1.51 19.10 38.48
C MET A 150 2.69 20.00 38.78
N ASN A 151 2.88 21.00 37.92
CA ASN A 151 3.88 22.03 38.18
C ASN A 151 3.30 23.05 39.16
N ARG A 152 3.38 22.75 40.47
CA ARG A 152 2.85 23.61 41.51
C ARG A 152 3.79 24.76 41.83
N ALA A 153 3.22 25.95 41.97
CA ALA A 153 3.99 27.16 42.26
C ALA A 153 4.30 27.36 43.76
N ALA A 154 3.63 26.62 44.63
CA ALA A 154 3.91 26.64 46.08
C ALA A 154 3.74 25.22 46.68
N SER A 155 4.56 24.90 47.69
CA SER A 155 4.57 23.57 48.33
C SER A 155 3.28 23.20 49.06
N ILE A 156 2.52 24.21 49.51
CA ILE A 156 1.25 24.02 50.20
C ILE A 156 0.09 23.68 49.27
N PHE A 157 0.24 23.88 47.96
CA PHE A 157 -0.84 23.62 47.01
C PHE A 157 -1.08 22.13 46.86
N THR A 158 -2.33 21.76 46.88
CA THR A 158 -2.80 20.40 46.61
C THR A 158 -3.75 20.42 45.40
N HIS A 159 -4.00 19.22 44.87
CA HIS A 159 -4.75 19.13 43.61
C HIS A 159 -5.80 18.05 43.66
N THR A 160 -6.92 18.33 42.98
CA THR A 160 -7.85 17.29 42.53
C THR A 160 -7.63 17.09 41.04
N VAL A 161 -7.31 15.85 40.65
CA VAL A 161 -7.01 15.47 39.29
C VAL A 161 -8.18 14.67 38.73
N LYS A 162 -8.69 15.07 37.57
CA LYS A 162 -9.77 14.37 36.86
C LYS A 162 -9.38 14.13 35.41
N ILE A 163 -9.74 12.99 34.89
CA ILE A 163 -9.71 12.69 33.46
C ILE A 163 -11.13 12.87 32.88
N ASN A 164 -11.27 13.67 31.84
CA ASN A 164 -12.54 13.94 31.19
C ASN A 164 -12.74 13.00 30.01
N TYR A 165 -13.93 12.45 29.83
CA TYR A 165 -14.27 11.61 28.67
C TYR A 165 -15.79 11.67 28.41
N GLY A 166 -16.16 11.77 27.15
CA GLY A 166 -17.55 12.07 26.78
C GLY A 166 -18.04 13.35 27.45
N SER A 167 -19.18 13.26 28.09
CA SER A 167 -19.77 14.31 28.94
C SER A 167 -19.48 14.16 30.44
N THR A 168 -18.61 13.23 30.81
CA THR A 168 -18.32 12.88 32.20
C THR A 168 -16.86 13.08 32.56
N SER A 169 -16.55 12.87 33.83
CA SER A 169 -15.16 12.85 34.30
C SER A 169 -15.00 11.79 35.40
N TYR A 170 -13.80 11.25 35.48
CA TYR A 170 -13.38 10.36 36.54
C TYR A 170 -12.36 11.08 37.44
N THR A 171 -12.61 11.10 38.75
CA THR A 171 -11.65 11.64 39.71
C THR A 171 -10.54 10.63 39.94
N ILE A 172 -9.35 10.95 39.46
CA ILE A 172 -8.16 10.11 39.57
C ILE A 172 -7.65 10.14 41.01
N ALA A 173 -7.50 11.33 41.56
CA ALA A 173 -6.98 11.51 42.91
C ALA A 173 -7.35 12.89 43.48
N THR A 174 -7.37 12.99 44.81
CA THR A 174 -7.54 14.24 45.56
C THR A 174 -6.42 14.40 46.56
N GLY A 175 -6.10 15.67 46.92
CA GLY A 175 -5.01 15.98 47.83
C GLY A 175 -3.61 15.72 47.29
N VAL A 176 -3.48 15.58 46.01
CA VAL A 176 -2.19 15.26 45.36
C VAL A 176 -1.27 16.48 45.37
N THR A 177 0.02 16.26 45.56
CA THR A 177 1.02 17.34 45.61
C THR A 177 1.69 17.54 44.24
N ASN A 178 2.56 16.64 43.80
CA ASN A 178 3.39 16.82 42.60
C ASN A 178 3.00 15.93 41.42
N SER A 179 2.55 14.72 41.71
CA SER A 179 2.13 13.77 40.68
C SER A 179 1.20 12.71 41.24
N CYS A 180 0.43 12.10 40.35
CA CYS A 180 -0.33 10.88 40.62
C CYS A 180 -0.27 9.95 39.41
N THR A 181 -0.44 8.68 39.65
CA THR A 181 -0.52 7.66 38.61
C THR A 181 -1.97 7.21 38.47
N PHE A 182 -2.37 7.01 37.25
CA PHE A 182 -3.70 6.51 36.93
C PHE A 182 -3.61 5.29 35.99
N ASP A 183 -4.28 4.23 36.35
CA ASP A 183 -4.45 3.05 35.50
C ASP A 183 -5.67 3.28 34.60
N THR A 184 -5.43 3.55 33.33
CA THR A 184 -6.48 3.86 32.36
C THR A 184 -7.37 2.66 32.04
N SER A 185 -7.00 1.44 32.49
CA SER A 185 -7.86 0.26 32.40
C SER A 185 -9.19 0.45 33.14
N THR A 186 -9.19 1.28 34.20
CA THR A 186 -10.38 1.62 35.01
C THR A 186 -11.52 2.21 34.16
N ILE A 187 -11.19 2.99 33.13
CA ILE A 187 -12.16 3.66 32.24
C ILE A 187 -12.09 3.14 30.80
N ALA A 188 -11.35 2.06 30.57
CA ALA A 188 -11.06 1.56 29.21
C ALA A 188 -12.33 1.30 28.40
N ASN A 189 -13.32 0.60 28.99
CA ASN A 189 -14.56 0.30 28.29
C ASN A 189 -15.35 1.56 27.92
N ALA A 190 -15.35 2.57 28.79
CA ALA A 190 -16.00 3.84 28.51
C ALA A 190 -15.30 4.58 27.36
N LEU A 191 -13.97 4.60 27.35
CA LEU A 191 -13.20 5.18 26.25
C LEU A 191 -13.42 4.44 24.93
N TYR A 192 -13.42 3.10 24.94
CA TYR A 192 -13.70 2.30 23.73
C TYR A 192 -15.09 2.57 23.16
N ALA A 193 -16.08 2.74 24.03
CA ALA A 193 -17.46 3.01 23.62
C ALA A 193 -17.63 4.38 22.96
N LEU A 194 -16.79 5.35 23.28
CA LEU A 194 -16.81 6.68 22.68
C LEU A 194 -16.25 6.70 21.25
N ILE A 195 -15.44 5.72 20.89
CA ILE A 195 -14.75 5.67 19.59
C ILE A 195 -14.90 4.33 18.88
N PRO A 196 -16.12 3.85 18.63
CA PRO A 196 -16.31 2.57 17.93
C PRO A 196 -15.75 2.57 16.50
N ASN A 197 -15.53 3.76 15.92
CA ASN A 197 -15.09 3.94 14.54
C ASN A 197 -13.72 4.65 14.40
N ALA A 198 -13.03 4.86 15.52
CA ALA A 198 -11.73 5.54 15.51
C ALA A 198 -10.74 4.84 16.45
N ASN A 199 -9.45 5.00 16.18
CA ASN A 199 -8.38 4.40 16.99
C ASN A 199 -7.79 5.38 18.02
N THR A 200 -8.26 6.61 18.05
CA THR A 200 -7.78 7.63 19.00
C THR A 200 -8.95 8.44 19.53
N TYR A 201 -8.96 8.60 20.83
CA TYR A 201 -9.86 9.49 21.53
C TYR A 201 -9.08 10.63 22.15
N SER A 202 -9.51 11.87 21.91
CA SER A 202 -8.86 13.08 22.43
C SER A 202 -9.78 13.81 23.37
N ASN A 203 -9.25 14.21 24.52
CA ASN A 203 -9.92 15.06 25.49
C ASN A 203 -8.86 15.68 26.42
N THR A 204 -9.21 16.05 27.63
CA THR A 204 -8.33 16.72 28.58
C THR A 204 -8.32 16.05 29.96
N ILE A 205 -7.20 16.17 30.61
CA ILE A 205 -7.10 15.99 32.05
C ILE A 205 -7.24 17.40 32.66
N SER A 206 -8.08 17.51 33.68
CA SER A 206 -8.28 18.73 34.44
C SER A 206 -7.68 18.61 35.83
N VAL A 207 -6.96 19.63 36.22
CA VAL A 207 -6.34 19.73 37.54
C VAL A 207 -6.83 20.98 38.21
N THR A 208 -7.59 20.82 39.25
CA THR A 208 -8.04 21.90 40.14
C THR A 208 -7.05 22.03 41.28
N THR A 209 -6.48 23.20 41.43
CA THR A 209 -5.50 23.56 42.46
C THR A 209 -6.19 24.16 43.66
N TYR A 210 -5.79 23.74 44.84
CA TYR A 210 -6.31 24.22 46.11
C TYR A 210 -5.18 24.79 46.98
N ASN A 211 -5.48 25.88 47.68
CA ASN A 211 -4.73 26.37 48.82
C ASN A 211 -5.56 26.08 50.08
N GLY A 212 -5.21 25.06 50.83
CA GLY A 212 -6.09 24.50 51.86
C GLY A 212 -7.42 24.03 51.24
N SER A 213 -8.56 24.58 51.67
CA SER A 213 -9.87 24.29 51.08
C SER A 213 -10.27 25.22 49.92
N THR A 214 -9.51 26.27 49.70
CA THR A 214 -9.85 27.27 48.67
C THR A 214 -9.41 26.84 47.29
N ASN A 215 -10.36 26.76 46.36
CA ASN A 215 -10.09 26.52 44.94
C ASN A 215 -9.44 27.80 44.34
N ILE A 216 -8.22 27.68 43.84
CA ILE A 216 -7.45 28.76 43.24
C ILE A 216 -7.31 28.66 41.71
N GLY A 217 -8.07 27.77 41.09
CA GLY A 217 -8.21 27.64 39.65
C GLY A 217 -8.00 26.24 39.12
N THR A 218 -8.43 26.05 37.90
CA THR A 218 -8.29 24.79 37.18
C THR A 218 -7.50 25.01 35.89
N LYS A 219 -6.57 24.10 35.60
CA LYS A 219 -5.85 24.01 34.33
C LYS A 219 -6.04 22.65 33.71
N THR A 220 -5.91 22.60 32.41
CA THR A 220 -6.06 21.36 31.65
C THR A 220 -4.83 21.06 30.80
N CYS A 221 -4.60 19.80 30.51
CA CYS A 221 -3.72 19.37 29.44
C CYS A 221 -4.47 18.39 28.53
N PRO A 222 -4.22 18.42 27.22
CA PRO A 222 -4.83 17.48 26.30
C PRO A 222 -4.25 16.07 26.48
N TYR A 223 -5.02 15.07 26.10
CA TYR A 223 -4.55 13.70 25.92
C TYR A 223 -5.16 13.06 24.69
N ASN A 224 -4.44 12.08 24.15
CA ASN A 224 -4.87 11.19 23.09
C ASN A 224 -4.77 9.74 23.58
N ALA A 225 -5.89 9.14 23.86
CA ALA A 225 -5.98 7.74 24.26
C ALA A 225 -6.12 6.85 23.02
N LYS A 226 -5.14 6.00 22.78
CA LYS A 226 -5.03 5.16 21.57
C LYS A 226 -5.54 3.76 21.84
N VAL A 227 -6.29 3.24 20.90
CA VAL A 227 -6.70 1.84 20.88
C VAL A 227 -5.58 1.02 20.26
N VAL A 228 -5.04 0.08 21.00
CA VAL A 228 -4.02 -0.86 20.52
C VAL A 228 -4.50 -2.29 20.68
N ASN A 229 -3.91 -3.23 19.97
CA ASN A 229 -4.25 -4.67 20.05
C ASN A 229 -5.77 -4.91 19.95
N ALA A 230 -6.38 -4.30 18.94
CA ALA A 230 -7.83 -4.34 18.75
C ALA A 230 -8.23 -4.98 17.41
N ASN A 231 -7.35 -5.74 16.82
CA ASN A 231 -7.65 -6.42 15.57
C ASN A 231 -8.80 -7.40 15.78
N PRO A 232 -9.74 -7.50 14.85
CA PRO A 232 -10.83 -8.46 14.92
C PRO A 232 -10.30 -9.89 14.91
N THR A 233 -11.04 -10.80 15.54
CA THR A 233 -10.75 -12.23 15.53
C THR A 233 -11.80 -12.95 14.70
N PHE A 234 -11.45 -14.08 14.11
CA PHE A 234 -12.38 -14.93 13.38
C PHE A 234 -11.75 -16.29 13.09
N ASN A 235 -12.58 -17.24 12.68
CA ASN A 235 -12.16 -18.48 12.02
C ASN A 235 -12.66 -18.48 10.58
N ALA A 236 -11.94 -19.15 9.71
CA ALA A 236 -12.31 -19.33 8.31
C ALA A 236 -12.09 -20.78 7.88
N ALA A 237 -13.05 -21.32 7.17
CA ALA A 237 -12.99 -22.63 6.56
C ALA A 237 -13.68 -22.58 5.19
N TYR A 238 -13.23 -23.38 4.27
CA TYR A 238 -13.87 -23.49 2.96
C TYR A 238 -14.64 -24.80 2.81
N LEU A 239 -15.53 -24.81 1.85
CA LEU A 239 -16.17 -26.02 1.36
C LEU A 239 -16.60 -25.87 -0.09
N ASP A 240 -16.79 -26.97 -0.75
CA ASP A 240 -17.58 -27.03 -1.98
C ASP A 240 -19.07 -27.04 -1.62
N SER A 241 -19.80 -26.05 -2.09
CA SER A 241 -21.27 -25.98 -1.90
C SER A 241 -22.07 -26.49 -3.10
N ASN A 242 -21.40 -26.98 -4.15
CA ASN A 242 -22.06 -27.61 -5.27
C ASN A 242 -22.38 -29.08 -4.94
N SER A 243 -23.64 -29.37 -4.70
CA SER A 243 -24.09 -30.72 -4.31
C SER A 243 -23.77 -31.79 -5.37
N ALA A 244 -23.72 -31.41 -6.66
CA ALA A 244 -23.41 -32.35 -7.73
C ALA A 244 -21.95 -32.80 -7.68
N THR A 245 -21.01 -31.87 -7.47
CA THR A 245 -19.60 -32.20 -7.32
C THR A 245 -19.30 -32.94 -6.03
N VAL A 246 -19.96 -32.52 -4.92
CA VAL A 246 -19.82 -33.20 -3.63
C VAL A 246 -20.38 -34.63 -3.69
N ALA A 247 -21.46 -34.87 -4.45
CA ALA A 247 -22.00 -36.23 -4.62
C ALA A 247 -21.01 -37.16 -5.32
N VAL A 248 -20.19 -36.66 -6.26
CA VAL A 248 -19.17 -37.45 -6.96
C VAL A 248 -17.92 -37.60 -6.11
N THR A 249 -17.42 -36.51 -5.51
CA THR A 249 -16.19 -36.52 -4.71
C THR A 249 -16.38 -37.16 -3.35
N GLU A 250 -17.61 -37.21 -2.83
CA GLU A 250 -17.96 -37.61 -1.45
C GLU A 250 -17.22 -36.78 -0.39
N ASN A 251 -16.71 -35.61 -0.79
CA ASN A 251 -15.89 -34.77 0.06
C ASN A 251 -16.04 -33.28 -0.31
N ASN A 252 -16.67 -32.52 0.56
CA ASN A 252 -16.82 -31.08 0.37
C ASN A 252 -15.55 -30.27 0.66
N GLN A 253 -14.44 -30.90 1.05
CA GLN A 253 -13.15 -30.22 1.26
C GLN A 253 -12.24 -30.32 0.03
N VAL A 254 -12.72 -30.85 -1.08
CA VAL A 254 -12.01 -30.91 -2.36
C VAL A 254 -12.75 -30.05 -3.37
N ILE A 255 -12.07 -29.05 -3.89
CA ILE A 255 -12.60 -28.17 -4.93
C ILE A 255 -12.19 -28.74 -6.30
N VAL A 256 -13.15 -29.13 -7.09
CA VAL A 256 -12.92 -29.59 -8.46
C VAL A 256 -12.89 -28.38 -9.39
N ARG A 257 -11.79 -28.19 -10.09
CA ARG A 257 -11.57 -27.07 -11.02
C ARG A 257 -12.77 -26.85 -11.94
N ASN A 258 -13.27 -25.60 -12.00
CA ASN A 258 -14.40 -25.16 -12.83
C ASN A 258 -15.74 -25.90 -12.63
N LYS A 259 -15.81 -26.82 -11.66
CA LYS A 259 -17.02 -27.61 -11.37
C LYS A 259 -17.59 -27.30 -9.98
N SER A 260 -16.72 -27.23 -9.00
CA SER A 260 -17.11 -26.89 -7.63
C SER A 260 -17.52 -25.44 -7.48
N THR A 261 -18.31 -25.17 -6.47
CA THR A 261 -18.62 -23.82 -6.01
C THR A 261 -17.85 -23.57 -4.71
N LEU A 262 -16.74 -22.87 -4.81
CA LEU A 262 -15.95 -22.49 -3.63
C LEU A 262 -16.75 -21.56 -2.73
N THR A 263 -16.99 -22.00 -1.52
CA THR A 263 -17.69 -21.23 -0.50
C THR A 263 -16.80 -21.12 0.73
N MET A 264 -16.69 -19.91 1.27
CA MET A 264 -15.94 -19.64 2.49
C MET A 264 -16.88 -19.37 3.66
N ASN A 265 -16.72 -20.10 4.75
CA ASN A 265 -17.45 -19.90 6.00
C ASN A 265 -16.56 -19.16 6.99
N ILE A 266 -17.02 -18.00 7.40
CA ILE A 266 -16.44 -17.21 8.46
C ILE A 266 -17.23 -17.50 9.73
N THR A 267 -16.55 -17.84 10.81
CA THR A 267 -17.19 -18.15 12.11
C THR A 267 -16.43 -17.49 13.24
N ASN A 268 -17.10 -17.32 14.38
CA ASN A 268 -16.54 -16.70 15.59
C ASN A 268 -15.88 -15.34 15.31
N ALA A 269 -16.42 -14.62 14.31
CA ALA A 269 -15.94 -13.27 14.04
C ALA A 269 -16.36 -12.33 15.17
N ALA A 270 -15.40 -11.60 15.68
CA ALA A 270 -15.62 -10.62 16.75
C ALA A 270 -14.70 -9.43 16.56
N ALA A 271 -15.27 -8.25 16.54
CA ALA A 271 -14.52 -7.02 16.69
C ALA A 271 -14.15 -6.82 18.17
N GLN A 272 -13.06 -6.10 18.41
CA GLN A 272 -12.52 -5.91 19.74
C GLN A 272 -12.81 -4.50 20.28
N LYS A 273 -12.85 -4.36 21.60
CA LYS A 273 -12.83 -3.05 22.26
C LYS A 273 -13.91 -2.09 21.76
N SER A 274 -15.17 -2.53 21.73
CA SER A 274 -16.35 -1.78 21.29
C SER A 274 -16.38 -1.38 19.81
N ALA A 275 -15.48 -1.85 18.98
CA ALA A 275 -15.65 -1.77 17.53
C ALA A 275 -16.76 -2.73 17.06
N THR A 276 -17.25 -2.52 15.88
CA THR A 276 -18.17 -3.43 15.19
C THR A 276 -17.47 -4.08 14.00
N LEU A 277 -17.93 -5.24 13.60
CA LEU A 277 -17.46 -5.85 12.37
C LEU A 277 -17.93 -5.01 11.17
N LYS A 278 -17.09 -4.85 10.13
CA LYS A 278 -17.40 -4.03 8.96
C LYS A 278 -17.54 -4.88 7.71
N ASN A 279 -16.49 -5.55 7.32
CA ASN A 279 -16.49 -6.40 6.14
C ASN A 279 -15.50 -7.55 6.23
N VAL A 280 -15.68 -8.51 5.34
CA VAL A 280 -14.68 -9.52 5.04
C VAL A 280 -14.34 -9.47 3.56
N MET A 281 -13.05 -9.46 3.24
CA MET A 281 -12.50 -9.60 1.91
C MET A 281 -11.86 -10.98 1.79
N ILE A 282 -12.20 -11.69 0.74
CA ILE A 282 -11.67 -13.02 0.46
C ILE A 282 -11.07 -13.01 -0.92
N THR A 283 -9.86 -13.51 -1.05
CA THR A 283 -9.19 -13.70 -2.33
C THR A 283 -8.69 -15.14 -2.43
N ALA A 284 -8.91 -15.77 -3.57
CA ALA A 284 -8.44 -17.13 -3.87
C ALA A 284 -8.12 -17.20 -5.36
N ALA A 285 -6.86 -17.25 -5.73
CA ALA A 285 -6.40 -17.14 -7.12
C ALA A 285 -7.02 -15.91 -7.82
N ASN A 286 -7.80 -16.13 -8.87
CA ASN A 286 -8.48 -15.06 -9.63
C ASN A 286 -9.81 -14.60 -9.03
N LEU A 287 -10.26 -15.24 -7.94
CA LEU A 287 -11.50 -14.89 -7.27
C LEU A 287 -11.24 -13.87 -6.18
N SER A 288 -12.03 -12.82 -6.14
CA SER A 288 -11.98 -11.80 -5.09
C SER A 288 -13.37 -11.28 -4.78
N GLN A 289 -13.73 -11.28 -3.50
CA GLN A 289 -15.02 -10.77 -3.06
C GLN A 289 -14.90 -10.04 -1.74
N THR A 290 -15.58 -8.91 -1.64
CA THR A 290 -15.73 -8.17 -0.38
C THR A 290 -17.21 -8.05 -0.05
N VAL A 291 -17.57 -8.49 1.14
CA VAL A 291 -18.96 -8.44 1.62
C VAL A 291 -19.03 -7.83 3.02
N SER A 292 -20.16 -7.23 3.34
CA SER A 292 -20.42 -6.73 4.69
C SER A 292 -20.47 -7.89 5.69
N LEU A 293 -19.82 -7.69 6.83
CA LEU A 293 -19.79 -8.62 7.95
C LEU A 293 -20.34 -7.90 9.18
N ASN A 294 -21.56 -8.17 9.53
CA ASN A 294 -22.29 -7.55 10.66
C ASN A 294 -22.73 -8.57 11.71
N SER A 295 -22.26 -9.79 11.61
CA SER A 295 -22.55 -10.89 12.52
C SER A 295 -21.29 -11.73 12.78
N SER A 296 -21.31 -12.56 13.78
CA SER A 296 -20.20 -13.48 14.11
C SER A 296 -19.98 -14.59 13.09
N THR A 297 -20.89 -14.73 12.14
CA THR A 297 -20.82 -15.74 11.08
C THR A 297 -21.16 -15.13 9.73
N LYS A 298 -20.52 -15.61 8.67
CA LYS A 298 -20.83 -15.24 7.30
C LYS A 298 -20.42 -16.36 6.36
N THR A 299 -21.32 -16.73 5.48
CA THR A 299 -21.03 -17.62 4.36
C THR A 299 -20.90 -16.76 3.10
N VAL A 300 -19.80 -16.95 2.36
CA VAL A 300 -19.50 -16.19 1.14
C VAL A 300 -19.25 -17.18 0.01
N ASN A 301 -20.09 -17.13 -0.99
CA ASN A 301 -19.94 -17.92 -2.21
C ASN A 301 -19.03 -17.16 -3.17
N LEU A 302 -17.88 -17.74 -3.49
CA LEU A 302 -16.88 -17.16 -4.41
C LEU A 302 -17.09 -17.63 -5.85
N GLY A 303 -17.86 -18.70 -6.08
CA GLY A 303 -18.08 -19.27 -7.38
C GLY A 303 -17.10 -20.35 -7.77
N ALA A 304 -16.96 -20.60 -9.06
CA ALA A 304 -16.08 -21.64 -9.59
C ALA A 304 -14.62 -21.20 -9.59
N LEU A 305 -13.76 -22.04 -9.02
CA LEU A 305 -12.31 -21.80 -8.99
C LEU A 305 -11.66 -22.42 -10.23
N ASN A 306 -10.93 -21.61 -10.99
CA ASN A 306 -10.12 -22.08 -12.10
C ASN A 306 -8.65 -22.16 -11.69
N SER A 307 -8.28 -23.25 -11.06
CA SER A 307 -6.89 -23.57 -10.73
C SER A 307 -6.66 -25.06 -10.90
N SER A 308 -5.51 -25.43 -11.45
CA SER A 308 -5.07 -26.83 -11.56
C SER A 308 -4.26 -27.30 -10.36
N GLN A 309 -3.97 -26.41 -9.40
CA GLN A 309 -3.18 -26.69 -8.21
C GLN A 309 -3.88 -26.15 -6.97
N ASN A 310 -3.46 -26.66 -5.80
CA ASN A 310 -3.91 -26.14 -4.52
C ASN A 310 -3.71 -24.63 -4.44
N VAL A 311 -4.67 -23.93 -3.84
CA VAL A 311 -4.71 -22.48 -3.74
C VAL A 311 -4.67 -22.08 -2.29
N GLN A 312 -3.89 -21.08 -1.96
CA GLN A 312 -3.97 -20.41 -0.67
C GLN A 312 -4.94 -19.23 -0.79
N ALA A 313 -6.08 -19.35 -0.13
CA ALA A 313 -7.01 -18.24 0.00
C ALA A 313 -6.57 -17.31 1.13
N THR A 314 -6.76 -16.02 0.92
CA THR A 314 -6.56 -14.99 1.94
C THR A 314 -7.91 -14.46 2.39
N VAL A 315 -8.16 -14.48 3.68
CA VAL A 315 -9.37 -13.96 4.31
C VAL A 315 -8.99 -12.81 5.23
N LYS A 316 -9.46 -11.62 4.92
CA LYS A 316 -9.20 -10.40 5.69
C LYS A 316 -10.51 -9.87 6.26
N VAL A 317 -10.64 -9.90 7.57
CA VAL A 317 -11.75 -9.27 8.30
C VAL A 317 -11.32 -7.90 8.78
N THR A 318 -12.16 -6.91 8.56
CA THR A 318 -11.93 -5.51 8.96
C THR A 318 -13.07 -5.04 9.87
N ASP A 319 -12.71 -4.32 10.92
CA ASP A 319 -13.65 -3.70 11.85
C ASP A 319 -14.03 -2.26 11.45
N SER A 320 -14.90 -1.63 12.24
CA SER A 320 -15.37 -0.25 12.02
C SER A 320 -14.27 0.80 12.19
N ARG A 321 -13.19 0.50 12.91
CA ARG A 321 -12.01 1.35 13.08
C ARG A 321 -11.02 1.23 11.93
N GLY A 322 -11.17 0.22 11.06
CA GLY A 322 -10.23 -0.10 10.00
C GLY A 322 -9.12 -1.08 10.42
N ASN A 323 -9.13 -1.57 11.67
CA ASN A 323 -8.21 -2.62 12.07
C ASN A 323 -8.61 -3.92 11.38
N SER A 324 -7.63 -4.72 11.05
CA SER A 324 -7.91 -5.95 10.31
C SER A 324 -7.03 -7.11 10.75
N THR A 325 -7.58 -8.28 10.62
CA THR A 325 -6.84 -9.55 10.75
C THR A 325 -6.94 -10.30 9.45
N THR A 326 -5.83 -10.85 9.02
CA THR A 326 -5.75 -11.67 7.83
C THR A 326 -5.39 -13.09 8.23
N LYS A 327 -6.12 -14.06 7.69
CA LYS A 327 -5.81 -15.49 7.81
C LYS A 327 -5.74 -16.10 6.43
N THR A 328 -4.96 -17.15 6.31
CA THR A 328 -4.86 -17.94 5.09
C THR A 328 -5.54 -19.30 5.29
N VAL A 329 -6.15 -19.78 4.23
CA VAL A 329 -6.80 -21.10 4.18
C VAL A 329 -6.28 -21.81 2.96
N ASN A 330 -5.69 -22.98 3.15
CA ASN A 330 -5.22 -23.81 2.05
C ASN A 330 -6.39 -24.60 1.48
N ILE A 331 -6.69 -24.37 0.21
CA ILE A 331 -7.76 -25.01 -0.54
C ILE A 331 -7.17 -26.15 -1.34
N MET A 332 -7.67 -27.35 -1.11
CA MET A 332 -7.33 -28.51 -1.91
C MET A 332 -8.09 -28.47 -3.23
N VAL A 333 -7.36 -28.48 -4.32
CA VAL A 333 -7.93 -28.44 -5.67
C VAL A 333 -7.61 -29.75 -6.38
N ALA A 334 -8.63 -30.36 -6.92
CA ALA A 334 -8.49 -31.45 -7.87
C ALA A 334 -8.62 -30.89 -9.29
N ASP A 335 -7.60 -31.09 -10.08
CA ASP A 335 -7.62 -30.65 -11.47
C ASP A 335 -8.67 -31.42 -12.25
N TRP A 336 -9.44 -30.72 -13.04
CA TRP A 336 -10.44 -31.27 -13.93
C TRP A 336 -10.41 -30.57 -15.28
N GLN A 337 -10.44 -31.39 -16.32
CA GLN A 337 -10.62 -30.97 -17.70
C GLN A 337 -11.66 -31.88 -18.35
N ALA A 338 -12.32 -31.37 -19.38
CA ALA A 338 -13.26 -32.18 -20.16
C ALA A 338 -12.53 -33.38 -20.77
N PRO A 339 -13.16 -34.54 -20.78
CA PRO A 339 -12.51 -35.75 -21.32
C PRO A 339 -12.17 -35.57 -22.80
N THR A 340 -11.03 -36.10 -23.18
CA THR A 340 -10.55 -36.16 -24.55
C THR A 340 -10.25 -37.62 -24.92
N ALA A 341 -10.08 -37.91 -26.19
CA ALA A 341 -9.69 -39.25 -26.61
C ALA A 341 -8.90 -39.26 -27.91
N ILE A 342 -8.08 -40.28 -28.05
CA ILE A 342 -7.55 -40.73 -29.34
C ILE A 342 -8.46 -41.83 -29.82
N ILE A 343 -9.00 -41.69 -31.01
CA ILE A 343 -9.95 -42.65 -31.56
C ILE A 343 -9.40 -43.19 -32.86
N THR A 344 -9.36 -44.49 -32.95
CA THR A 344 -9.03 -45.20 -34.19
C THR A 344 -10.22 -46.01 -34.67
N ALA A 345 -10.47 -45.94 -35.95
CA ALA A 345 -11.49 -46.76 -36.60
C ALA A 345 -10.93 -47.28 -37.91
N GLN A 346 -10.76 -48.58 -37.98
CA GLN A 346 -10.15 -49.23 -39.15
C GLN A 346 -10.87 -50.51 -39.50
N ARG A 347 -11.15 -50.70 -40.77
CA ARG A 347 -11.67 -51.98 -41.28
C ARG A 347 -10.60 -53.05 -41.22
N HIS A 348 -10.99 -54.29 -40.89
CA HIS A 348 -10.10 -55.45 -41.03
C HIS A 348 -9.61 -55.55 -42.47
N ASN A 349 -8.31 -55.72 -42.64
CA ASN A 349 -7.63 -55.75 -43.93
C ASN A 349 -7.95 -54.51 -44.83
N ASN A 350 -8.39 -53.40 -44.23
CA ASN A 350 -8.79 -52.11 -44.86
C ASN A 350 -10.09 -52.18 -45.67
N TYR A 351 -10.73 -53.33 -45.84
CA TYR A 351 -11.93 -53.37 -46.66
C TYR A 351 -13.02 -54.37 -46.15
N TYR A 352 -12.83 -55.09 -45.05
CA TYR A 352 -13.93 -55.91 -44.50
C TYR A 352 -15.00 -55.05 -43.82
N SER A 353 -16.21 -55.62 -43.67
CA SER A 353 -17.29 -54.99 -42.91
C SER A 353 -17.00 -54.91 -41.42
N GLN A 354 -16.20 -55.83 -40.90
CA GLN A 354 -15.69 -55.78 -39.54
C GLN A 354 -14.74 -54.61 -39.40
N THR A 355 -15.07 -53.74 -38.45
CA THR A 355 -14.32 -52.49 -38.20
C THR A 355 -13.92 -52.43 -36.74
N ASP A 356 -12.63 -52.38 -36.49
CA ASP A 356 -12.07 -52.16 -35.18
C ASP A 356 -12.23 -50.68 -34.81
N VAL A 357 -12.84 -50.41 -33.66
CA VAL A 357 -12.94 -49.09 -33.08
C VAL A 357 -12.30 -49.16 -31.69
N THR A 358 -11.26 -48.39 -31.49
CA THR A 358 -10.61 -48.25 -30.21
C THR A 358 -10.70 -46.78 -29.77
N VAL A 359 -11.10 -46.56 -28.56
CA VAL A 359 -11.17 -45.24 -27.92
C VAL A 359 -10.24 -45.26 -26.72
N ASP A 360 -9.17 -44.51 -26.80
CA ASP A 360 -8.23 -44.30 -25.70
C ASP A 360 -8.56 -42.95 -25.09
N ALA A 361 -9.28 -42.98 -23.97
CA ALA A 361 -9.82 -41.79 -23.34
C ALA A 361 -8.84 -41.21 -22.29
N ASP A 362 -8.58 -39.94 -22.41
CA ASP A 362 -7.85 -39.15 -21.40
C ASP A 362 -8.82 -38.29 -20.63
N TYR A 363 -8.86 -38.44 -19.31
CA TYR A 363 -9.74 -37.69 -18.43
C TYR A 363 -9.14 -37.51 -17.04
N SER A 364 -9.50 -36.42 -16.41
CA SER A 364 -9.03 -36.09 -15.07
C SER A 364 -9.55 -37.11 -14.05
N SER A 365 -8.66 -37.80 -13.35
CA SER A 365 -9.03 -38.79 -12.33
C SER A 365 -9.80 -38.24 -11.15
N VAL A 366 -9.55 -36.96 -10.77
CA VAL A 366 -10.15 -36.30 -9.61
C VAL A 366 -10.08 -37.21 -8.37
N ASN A 367 -8.85 -37.56 -7.97
CA ASN A 367 -8.56 -38.48 -6.84
C ASN A 367 -9.25 -39.85 -6.94
N GLY A 368 -9.42 -40.37 -8.15
CA GLY A 368 -10.06 -41.66 -8.41
C GLY A 368 -11.59 -41.63 -8.31
N LYS A 369 -12.20 -40.47 -8.23
CA LYS A 369 -13.67 -40.34 -8.12
C LYS A 369 -14.36 -40.04 -9.47
N ASN A 370 -13.60 -39.67 -10.49
CA ASN A 370 -14.14 -39.50 -11.82
C ASN A 370 -14.18 -40.81 -12.58
N ALA A 371 -15.24 -41.06 -13.27
CA ALA A 371 -15.40 -42.19 -14.16
C ALA A 371 -15.83 -41.72 -15.55
N ILE A 372 -15.32 -42.39 -16.58
CA ILE A 372 -15.66 -42.07 -17.96
C ILE A 372 -16.71 -43.06 -18.47
N THR A 373 -17.64 -42.56 -19.25
CA THR A 373 -18.58 -43.36 -20.05
C THR A 373 -18.34 -43.04 -21.51
N ILE A 374 -18.03 -44.04 -22.28
CA ILE A 374 -17.75 -43.95 -23.71
C ILE A 374 -18.91 -44.56 -24.46
N LYS A 375 -19.51 -43.79 -25.35
CA LYS A 375 -20.62 -44.27 -26.21
C LYS A 375 -20.30 -44.01 -27.66
N VAL A 376 -20.59 -44.97 -28.50
CA VAL A 376 -20.44 -44.86 -29.95
C VAL A 376 -21.77 -45.06 -30.64
N ARG A 377 -22.00 -44.32 -31.71
CA ARG A 377 -23.10 -44.54 -32.68
C ARG A 377 -22.59 -44.33 -34.08
N THR A 378 -23.28 -44.94 -35.01
CA THR A 378 -22.88 -44.94 -36.42
C THR A 378 -24.04 -44.47 -37.30
N GLN A 379 -23.70 -43.87 -38.43
CA GLN A 379 -24.63 -43.47 -39.46
C GLN A 379 -24.01 -43.78 -40.82
N LYS A 380 -24.77 -44.48 -41.64
CA LYS A 380 -24.39 -44.66 -43.04
C LYS A 380 -24.36 -43.29 -43.72
N GLN A 381 -23.29 -42.99 -44.43
CA GLN A 381 -23.17 -41.70 -45.09
C GLN A 381 -24.30 -41.54 -46.16
N GLY A 382 -25.07 -40.44 -46.02
CA GLY A 382 -26.25 -40.17 -46.81
C GLY A 382 -27.59 -40.47 -46.12
N ASP A 383 -27.58 -41.24 -45.03
CA ASP A 383 -28.75 -41.48 -44.21
C ASP A 383 -29.05 -40.31 -43.27
N SER A 384 -30.32 -40.11 -42.95
CA SER A 384 -30.73 -39.04 -42.02
C SER A 384 -30.69 -39.45 -40.55
N SER A 385 -30.59 -40.73 -40.24
CA SER A 385 -30.69 -41.26 -38.87
C SER A 385 -29.38 -41.93 -38.38
N TRP A 386 -29.10 -41.73 -37.12
CA TRP A 386 -28.01 -42.43 -36.40
C TRP A 386 -28.55 -43.73 -35.79
N SER A 387 -27.64 -44.73 -35.62
CA SER A 387 -27.94 -45.86 -34.77
C SER A 387 -28.14 -45.46 -33.31
N ALA A 388 -28.67 -46.36 -32.50
CA ALA A 388 -28.65 -46.22 -31.06
C ALA A 388 -27.19 -46.22 -30.56
N TYR A 389 -26.94 -45.53 -29.45
CA TYR A 389 -25.65 -45.55 -28.80
C TYR A 389 -25.32 -46.93 -28.20
N GLN A 390 -24.11 -47.37 -28.39
CA GLN A 390 -23.51 -48.54 -27.74
C GLN A 390 -22.42 -48.04 -26.79
N THR A 391 -22.25 -48.72 -25.64
CA THR A 391 -21.18 -48.39 -24.69
C THR A 391 -19.91 -49.13 -25.09
N LEU A 392 -18.79 -48.43 -25.06
CA LEU A 392 -17.45 -49.01 -25.25
C LEU A 392 -16.68 -48.99 -23.93
N GLU A 393 -15.71 -49.87 -23.81
CA GLU A 393 -14.71 -49.85 -22.74
C GLU A 393 -13.50 -49.04 -23.17
N ASP A 394 -12.89 -48.36 -22.23
CA ASP A 394 -11.72 -47.53 -22.46
C ASP A 394 -10.51 -48.37 -22.85
N ASN A 395 -9.81 -47.96 -23.91
CA ASN A 395 -8.63 -48.59 -24.47
C ASN A 395 -8.84 -50.08 -24.86
N VAL A 396 -10.09 -50.45 -25.10
CA VAL A 396 -10.45 -51.82 -25.58
C VAL A 396 -10.99 -51.71 -27.00
N THR A 397 -10.43 -52.51 -27.89
CA THR A 397 -10.90 -52.60 -29.28
C THR A 397 -12.26 -53.28 -29.35
N SER A 398 -13.24 -52.61 -29.87
CA SER A 398 -14.58 -53.10 -30.14
C SER A 398 -14.77 -53.29 -31.63
N VAL A 399 -15.39 -54.39 -32.03
CA VAL A 399 -15.65 -54.67 -33.43
C VAL A 399 -17.08 -54.25 -33.79
N LEU A 400 -17.18 -53.28 -34.68
CA LEU A 400 -18.45 -52.88 -35.28
C LEU A 400 -18.60 -53.54 -36.67
N ASN A 401 -19.78 -54.05 -36.97
CA ASN A 401 -20.05 -54.62 -38.29
C ASN A 401 -20.68 -53.56 -39.18
N LEU A 402 -19.87 -52.89 -39.98
CA LEU A 402 -20.29 -51.79 -40.87
C LEU A 402 -20.09 -52.20 -42.32
N ASP A 403 -21.18 -52.29 -43.05
CA ASP A 403 -21.19 -52.66 -44.47
C ASP A 403 -20.08 -51.93 -45.23
N ASN A 404 -19.24 -52.68 -45.90
CA ASN A 404 -18.02 -52.15 -46.53
C ASN A 404 -18.29 -51.50 -47.91
N GLU A 405 -19.50 -51.66 -48.45
CA GLU A 405 -19.90 -50.97 -49.67
C GLU A 405 -20.18 -49.47 -49.46
N TYR A 406 -20.31 -49.06 -48.21
CA TYR A 406 -20.65 -47.67 -47.85
C TYR A 406 -19.59 -47.04 -46.94
N ALA A 407 -19.51 -45.71 -47.02
CA ALA A 407 -18.81 -44.94 -46.02
C ALA A 407 -19.74 -44.69 -44.81
N TRP A 408 -19.17 -44.63 -43.65
CA TRP A 408 -19.88 -44.47 -42.39
C TRP A 408 -19.39 -43.26 -41.60
N ASN A 409 -20.30 -42.50 -41.00
CA ASN A 409 -19.97 -41.57 -39.93
C ASN A 409 -19.98 -42.34 -38.61
N ILE A 410 -18.95 -42.18 -37.81
CA ILE A 410 -18.84 -42.74 -36.48
C ILE A 410 -18.78 -41.58 -35.52
N GLN A 411 -19.69 -41.57 -34.58
CA GLN A 411 -19.70 -40.54 -33.53
C GLN A 411 -19.41 -41.17 -32.19
N VAL A 412 -18.41 -40.67 -31.50
CA VAL A 412 -18.05 -41.09 -30.15
C VAL A 412 -18.37 -39.99 -29.18
N LEU A 413 -19.15 -40.30 -28.16
CA LEU A 413 -19.53 -39.43 -27.07
C LEU A 413 -18.83 -39.87 -25.80
N LEU A 414 -17.99 -39.05 -25.28
CA LEU A 414 -17.40 -39.18 -23.95
C LEU A 414 -18.22 -38.42 -22.95
N THR A 415 -18.48 -38.98 -21.79
CA THR A 415 -19.13 -38.28 -20.68
C THR A 415 -18.51 -38.73 -19.38
N ASP A 416 -18.10 -37.79 -18.53
CA ASP A 416 -17.54 -38.09 -17.23
C ASP A 416 -18.54 -37.84 -16.08
N SER A 417 -18.16 -38.27 -14.87
CA SER A 417 -19.02 -38.17 -13.69
C SER A 417 -19.31 -36.72 -13.29
N PHE A 418 -18.49 -35.75 -13.71
CA PHE A 418 -18.68 -34.31 -13.46
C PHE A 418 -19.47 -33.60 -14.58
N GLY A 419 -20.09 -34.39 -15.50
CA GLY A 419 -20.88 -33.85 -16.60
C GLY A 419 -20.03 -33.23 -17.71
N GLY A 420 -18.72 -33.46 -17.71
CA GLY A 420 -17.89 -33.15 -18.87
C GLY A 420 -18.28 -34.03 -20.04
N SER A 421 -18.41 -33.45 -21.22
CA SER A 421 -18.83 -34.18 -22.41
C SER A 421 -18.06 -33.68 -23.63
N THR A 422 -17.55 -34.62 -24.41
CA THR A 422 -16.87 -34.36 -25.68
C THR A 422 -17.38 -35.29 -26.73
N THR A 423 -17.62 -34.78 -27.91
CA THR A 423 -18.11 -35.56 -29.04
C THR A 423 -17.10 -35.52 -30.17
N TYR A 424 -16.74 -36.68 -30.67
CA TYR A 424 -15.88 -36.87 -31.83
C TYR A 424 -16.67 -37.43 -33.00
N ASN A 425 -16.38 -36.94 -34.19
CA ASN A 425 -16.95 -37.44 -35.43
C ASN A 425 -15.81 -37.90 -36.33
N LEU A 426 -15.89 -39.14 -36.78
CA LEU A 426 -14.95 -39.74 -37.71
C LEU A 426 -15.73 -40.21 -38.94
N THR A 427 -15.04 -40.28 -40.05
CA THR A 427 -15.59 -40.88 -41.26
C THR A 427 -14.77 -42.12 -41.57
N LEU A 428 -15.42 -43.24 -41.63
CA LEU A 428 -14.88 -44.48 -42.10
C LEU A 428 -15.16 -44.61 -43.60
N SER A 429 -14.13 -44.70 -44.36
CA SER A 429 -14.23 -44.85 -45.81
C SER A 429 -14.84 -46.21 -46.18
N ARG A 430 -15.30 -46.34 -47.40
CA ARG A 430 -15.68 -47.65 -47.97
C ARG A 430 -14.51 -48.63 -47.82
N GLY A 431 -14.79 -49.89 -47.73
CA GLY A 431 -13.75 -50.95 -47.67
C GLY A 431 -12.78 -50.82 -48.86
N MET A 432 -11.50 -50.70 -48.55
CA MET A 432 -10.51 -50.46 -49.59
C MET A 432 -9.51 -51.56 -49.71
N PRO A 433 -9.26 -52.13 -50.89
CA PRO A 433 -8.13 -52.98 -51.15
C PRO A 433 -6.81 -52.21 -51.05
N ILE A 434 -5.70 -52.88 -50.75
CA ILE A 434 -4.37 -52.29 -50.69
C ILE A 434 -4.03 -51.49 -51.95
N VAL A 435 -4.49 -51.94 -53.08
CA VAL A 435 -4.39 -51.26 -54.39
C VAL A 435 -5.77 -51.31 -55.05
N PHE A 436 -6.27 -50.17 -55.44
CA PHE A 436 -7.54 -50.03 -56.12
C PHE A 436 -7.35 -49.30 -57.46
N PHE A 437 -7.85 -49.94 -58.51
CA PHE A 437 -7.88 -49.36 -59.87
C PHE A 437 -9.30 -48.89 -60.16
N ASP A 438 -9.48 -47.58 -60.16
CA ASP A 438 -10.77 -46.97 -60.55
C ASP A 438 -10.82 -46.77 -62.07
N ARG A 439 -11.56 -47.62 -62.69
CA ARG A 439 -11.71 -47.59 -64.15
C ARG A 439 -12.50 -46.37 -64.62
N GLY A 440 -13.43 -45.89 -63.81
CA GLY A 440 -14.27 -44.76 -64.13
C GLY A 440 -13.48 -43.45 -64.10
N LYS A 441 -12.50 -43.36 -63.18
CA LYS A 441 -11.64 -42.17 -63.03
C LYS A 441 -10.28 -42.33 -63.70
N SER A 442 -9.99 -43.51 -64.27
CA SER A 442 -8.64 -43.81 -64.79
C SER A 442 -7.54 -43.60 -63.75
N SER A 443 -7.83 -43.91 -62.50
CA SER A 443 -6.95 -43.60 -61.34
C SER A 443 -6.59 -44.86 -60.55
N THR A 444 -5.48 -44.80 -59.86
CA THR A 444 -5.02 -45.88 -58.98
C THR A 444 -4.90 -45.38 -57.56
N GLY A 445 -5.55 -46.06 -56.60
CA GLY A 445 -5.43 -45.78 -55.19
C GLY A 445 -4.60 -46.86 -54.51
N PHE A 446 -3.62 -46.47 -53.72
CA PHE A 446 -2.90 -47.34 -52.80
C PHE A 446 -3.46 -47.13 -51.40
N ASN A 447 -4.10 -48.14 -50.85
CA ASN A 447 -4.77 -48.12 -49.57
C ASN A 447 -5.85 -47.02 -49.45
N MET A 448 -6.49 -46.67 -50.59
CA MET A 448 -7.59 -45.72 -50.72
C MET A 448 -8.35 -45.87 -52.03
N PHE A 449 -9.61 -45.44 -52.07
CA PHE A 449 -10.32 -45.20 -53.35
C PHE A 449 -9.85 -43.88 -53.94
N PRO A 450 -9.40 -43.86 -55.19
CA PRO A 450 -8.99 -42.60 -55.79
C PRO A 450 -10.13 -41.57 -55.80
N GLN A 451 -9.82 -40.35 -55.36
CA GLN A 451 -10.78 -39.25 -55.31
C GLN A 451 -10.74 -38.39 -56.58
N TYR A 452 -9.58 -38.33 -57.20
CA TYR A 452 -9.34 -37.50 -58.38
C TYR A 452 -9.24 -38.33 -59.64
N ASP A 453 -9.65 -37.74 -60.78
CA ASP A 453 -9.51 -38.34 -62.09
C ASP A 453 -8.04 -38.36 -62.51
N GLN A 454 -7.65 -39.39 -63.24
CA GLN A 454 -6.27 -39.53 -63.81
C GLN A 454 -5.16 -39.37 -62.74
N SER A 455 -5.36 -39.91 -61.56
CA SER A 455 -4.42 -39.78 -60.45
C SER A 455 -3.82 -41.12 -59.99
N VAL A 456 -2.71 -41.01 -59.29
CA VAL A 456 -2.16 -42.08 -58.44
C VAL A 456 -2.18 -41.53 -57.03
N GLU A 457 -3.05 -42.10 -56.19
CA GLU A 457 -3.28 -41.61 -54.84
C GLU A 457 -2.81 -42.66 -53.83
N VAL A 458 -2.11 -42.18 -52.80
CA VAL A 458 -1.55 -43.03 -51.74
C VAL A 458 -2.05 -42.54 -50.39
N SER A 459 -2.76 -43.41 -49.67
CA SER A 459 -3.11 -43.14 -48.28
C SER A 459 -1.95 -43.61 -47.38
N GLY A 460 -1.25 -42.66 -46.78
CA GLY A 460 -0.13 -42.90 -45.90
C GLY A 460 1.18 -42.27 -46.37
N ARG A 461 2.30 -42.75 -45.83
CA ARG A 461 3.63 -42.21 -46.20
C ARG A 461 4.12 -42.85 -47.49
N LEU A 462 4.44 -42.02 -48.48
CA LEU A 462 5.08 -42.45 -49.72
C LEU A 462 6.59 -42.27 -49.63
N PHE A 463 7.30 -43.42 -49.61
CA PHE A 463 8.77 -43.40 -49.68
C PHE A 463 9.23 -43.54 -51.14
N VAL A 464 9.97 -42.56 -51.60
CA VAL A 464 10.64 -42.63 -52.89
C VAL A 464 12.14 -42.69 -52.61
N GLN A 465 12.81 -43.75 -53.07
CA GLN A 465 14.22 -43.98 -52.80
C GLN A 465 14.60 -43.97 -51.32
N ASN A 466 13.81 -44.62 -50.46
CA ASN A 466 13.96 -44.69 -49.00
C ASN A 466 13.83 -43.34 -48.27
N GLN A 467 13.28 -42.30 -48.91
CA GLN A 467 12.98 -41.03 -48.31
C GLN A 467 11.47 -40.81 -48.30
N ASP A 468 10.93 -40.41 -47.16
CA ASP A 468 9.54 -39.96 -47.06
C ASP A 468 9.35 -38.68 -47.86
N ILE A 469 8.40 -38.69 -48.81
CA ILE A 469 8.17 -37.55 -49.68
C ILE A 469 7.59 -36.37 -48.90
N LEU A 470 6.86 -36.62 -47.80
CA LEU A 470 6.31 -35.58 -46.95
C LEU A 470 7.40 -34.82 -46.21
N ASP A 471 8.48 -35.45 -45.82
CA ASP A 471 9.61 -34.78 -45.18
C ASP A 471 10.28 -33.77 -46.09
N LYS A 472 10.18 -33.98 -47.43
CA LYS A 472 10.68 -33.00 -48.44
C LYS A 472 9.77 -31.78 -48.62
N PHE A 473 8.49 -31.91 -48.39
CA PHE A 473 7.54 -30.80 -48.64
C PHE A 473 7.24 -29.96 -47.39
N THR A 474 7.42 -30.47 -46.22
CA THR A 474 6.98 -29.78 -44.99
C THR A 474 8.10 -29.08 -44.23
N GLY A 475 9.39 -29.42 -44.49
CA GLY A 475 10.52 -28.81 -43.76
C GLY A 475 10.44 -28.96 -42.22
N ILE A 476 9.56 -29.83 -41.72
CA ILE A 476 9.25 -30.01 -40.29
C ILE A 476 9.84 -31.33 -39.80
N GLY A 477 10.95 -31.76 -40.36
CA GLY A 477 11.67 -32.97 -39.96
C GLY A 477 12.89 -32.67 -39.09
N GLY A 478 12.70 -32.16 -37.90
CA GLY A 478 13.66 -32.28 -36.82
C GLY A 478 14.75 -31.22 -36.66
N THR A 479 15.20 -30.51 -37.67
CA THR A 479 16.23 -29.45 -37.56
C THR A 479 15.85 -28.20 -38.33
N ALA A 480 16.10 -27.04 -37.75
CA ALA A 480 15.94 -25.78 -38.43
C ALA A 480 16.88 -25.72 -39.66
N GLN A 481 16.41 -25.19 -40.79
CA GLN A 481 17.17 -25.10 -42.00
C GLN A 481 18.16 -23.92 -41.89
N ALA A 482 19.37 -24.06 -42.45
CA ALA A 482 20.25 -22.93 -42.58
C ALA A 482 19.61 -21.89 -43.51
N ALA A 483 19.70 -20.61 -43.16
CA ALA A 483 19.22 -19.52 -44.01
C ALA A 483 19.94 -19.56 -45.34
N SER A 484 19.20 -19.46 -46.43
CA SER A 484 19.75 -19.51 -47.80
C SER A 484 20.51 -18.27 -48.23
N THR A 485 20.46 -17.21 -47.46
CA THR A 485 21.13 -15.92 -47.67
C THR A 485 21.75 -15.43 -46.38
N SER A 486 22.65 -14.46 -46.44
CA SER A 486 23.26 -13.82 -45.25
C SER A 486 22.48 -12.58 -44.77
N ASP A 487 21.21 -12.48 -45.11
CA ASP A 487 20.37 -11.32 -44.78
C ASP A 487 18.93 -11.76 -44.50
N TRP A 488 18.43 -11.45 -43.31
CA TRP A 488 17.05 -11.80 -42.92
C TRP A 488 15.98 -11.06 -43.73
N ASP A 489 16.31 -9.93 -44.39
CA ASP A 489 15.38 -9.22 -45.27
C ASP A 489 15.21 -9.93 -46.63
N THR A 490 16.29 -10.50 -47.14
CA THR A 490 16.33 -11.22 -48.42
C THR A 490 16.04 -12.69 -48.26
N ALA A 491 15.91 -13.17 -47.04
CA ALA A 491 15.39 -14.50 -46.72
C ALA A 491 13.98 -14.75 -47.32
N GLY A 492 13.44 -13.80 -48.09
CA GLY A 492 12.19 -13.93 -48.85
C GLY A 492 12.18 -14.98 -49.96
N GLY A 493 13.34 -15.49 -50.36
CA GLY A 493 13.45 -16.71 -51.15
C GLY A 493 13.12 -17.97 -50.37
N MET A 494 13.04 -17.87 -49.04
CA MET A 494 12.70 -18.98 -48.17
C MET A 494 11.17 -19.17 -48.12
N LYS A 495 10.76 -20.40 -48.12
CA LYS A 495 9.37 -20.75 -47.88
C LYS A 495 9.02 -20.60 -46.40
N THR A 496 7.75 -20.63 -46.05
CA THR A 496 7.33 -20.73 -44.65
C THR A 496 8.06 -21.91 -43.98
N GLY A 497 8.77 -21.65 -42.88
CA GLY A 497 9.55 -22.64 -42.18
C GLY A 497 10.35 -22.08 -41.02
N ILE A 498 11.13 -22.93 -40.36
CA ILE A 498 12.06 -22.53 -39.29
C ILE A 498 13.48 -22.54 -39.87
N TYR A 499 14.12 -21.43 -39.76
CA TYR A 499 15.47 -21.21 -40.25
C TYR A 499 16.41 -20.85 -39.12
N MET A 500 17.71 -21.11 -39.31
CA MET A 500 18.76 -20.68 -38.39
C MET A 500 19.88 -19.96 -39.12
N GLY A 501 20.51 -19.04 -38.47
CA GLY A 501 21.64 -18.31 -39.01
C GLY A 501 22.32 -17.41 -38.00
N SER A 502 23.62 -17.17 -38.25
CA SER A 502 24.43 -16.14 -37.58
C SER A 502 25.16 -15.31 -38.64
N ASN A 503 25.73 -14.19 -38.23
CA ASN A 503 26.35 -13.22 -39.15
C ASN A 503 25.39 -12.72 -40.24
N MET A 504 24.14 -12.58 -39.88
CA MET A 504 23.05 -12.18 -40.77
C MET A 504 22.85 -10.68 -40.72
N SER A 505 22.78 -10.02 -41.88
CA SER A 505 22.29 -8.65 -41.94
C SER A 505 20.84 -8.56 -41.48
N HIS A 506 20.42 -7.39 -40.99
CA HIS A 506 19.09 -7.13 -40.47
C HIS A 506 18.64 -8.14 -39.37
N ALA A 507 19.59 -8.58 -38.54
CA ALA A 507 19.30 -9.39 -37.35
C ALA A 507 18.56 -8.55 -36.28
N PRO A 508 17.87 -9.19 -35.33
CA PRO A 508 17.16 -8.47 -34.26
C PRO A 508 18.03 -7.56 -33.39
N GLU A 509 19.27 -7.97 -33.13
CA GLU A 509 20.27 -7.23 -32.36
C GLU A 509 21.62 -7.25 -33.05
N ASN A 510 22.57 -8.05 -32.55
CA ASN A 510 23.90 -8.20 -33.09
C ASN A 510 23.88 -9.24 -34.21
N SER A 511 24.36 -8.89 -35.40
CA SER A 511 24.39 -9.80 -36.55
C SER A 511 25.21 -11.07 -36.32
N ALA A 512 26.20 -11.02 -35.40
CA ALA A 512 27.00 -12.21 -35.04
C ALA A 512 26.25 -13.25 -34.22
N ASN A 513 25.16 -12.88 -33.59
CA ASN A 513 24.37 -13.82 -32.80
C ASN A 513 23.66 -14.84 -33.68
N TRP A 514 23.45 -16.03 -33.10
CA TRP A 514 22.63 -17.06 -33.71
C TRP A 514 21.17 -16.86 -33.38
N PHE A 515 20.30 -16.98 -34.39
CA PHE A 515 18.84 -16.93 -34.21
C PHE A 515 18.17 -18.13 -34.86
N TYR A 516 17.13 -18.64 -34.22
CA TYR A 516 16.06 -19.38 -34.86
C TYR A 516 15.00 -18.41 -35.35
N VAL A 517 14.68 -18.41 -36.62
CA VAL A 517 13.68 -17.54 -37.22
C VAL A 517 12.56 -18.36 -37.83
N PHE A 518 11.37 -18.26 -37.25
CA PHE A 518 10.17 -18.76 -37.88
C PHE A 518 9.68 -17.76 -38.91
N HIS A 519 9.83 -18.09 -40.16
CA HIS A 519 9.49 -17.28 -41.32
C HIS A 519 8.15 -17.71 -41.90
N MET A 520 7.18 -16.81 -41.89
CA MET A 520 5.82 -17.01 -42.39
C MET A 520 5.63 -16.16 -43.64
N VAL A 521 5.34 -16.79 -44.77
CA VAL A 521 5.15 -16.14 -46.06
C VAL A 521 3.70 -16.26 -46.48
N HIS A 522 3.01 -15.12 -46.63
CA HIS A 522 1.74 -15.06 -47.33
C HIS A 522 1.99 -14.88 -48.85
N ASN A 523 2.83 -13.90 -49.21
CA ASN A 523 3.35 -13.65 -50.57
C ASN A 523 4.60 -12.77 -50.47
N ASN A 524 5.15 -12.34 -51.59
CA ASN A 524 6.37 -11.51 -51.62
C ASN A 524 6.23 -10.14 -50.96
N LEU A 525 5.02 -9.63 -50.81
CA LEU A 525 4.74 -8.31 -50.21
C LEU A 525 4.42 -8.40 -48.72
N TYR A 526 3.86 -9.54 -48.27
CA TYR A 526 3.37 -9.73 -46.88
C TYR A 526 3.98 -10.96 -46.27
N GLN A 527 4.80 -10.75 -45.24
CA GLN A 527 5.50 -11.81 -44.51
C GLN A 527 5.62 -11.45 -43.04
N ARG A 528 5.91 -12.43 -42.24
CA ARG A 528 6.19 -12.25 -40.81
C ARG A 528 7.37 -13.11 -40.40
N GLN A 529 8.19 -12.57 -39.50
CA GLN A 529 9.27 -13.29 -38.88
C GLN A 529 9.16 -13.20 -37.36
N VAL A 530 9.40 -14.33 -36.69
CA VAL A 530 9.58 -14.40 -35.23
C VAL A 530 10.95 -14.99 -35.00
N ALA A 531 11.81 -14.27 -34.32
CA ALA A 531 13.18 -14.69 -34.02
C ALA A 531 13.33 -15.03 -32.52
N TYR A 532 14.04 -16.09 -32.25
CA TYR A 532 14.43 -16.52 -30.92
C TYR A 532 15.95 -16.51 -30.84
N ASP A 533 16.50 -15.95 -29.76
CA ASP A 533 17.93 -16.07 -29.47
C ASP A 533 18.27 -17.55 -29.26
N PHE A 534 19.35 -18.00 -29.89
CA PHE A 534 19.79 -19.40 -29.80
C PHE A 534 20.31 -19.78 -28.42
N PHE A 535 20.96 -18.86 -27.73
CA PHE A 535 21.59 -19.06 -26.41
C PHE A 535 20.87 -18.33 -25.27
N GLY A 536 19.85 -17.52 -25.57
CA GLY A 536 19.12 -16.69 -24.62
C GLY A 536 17.63 -17.02 -24.54
N ILE A 537 16.91 -16.13 -23.88
CA ILE A 537 15.45 -16.21 -23.72
C ILE A 537 14.71 -15.14 -24.53
N ASP A 538 15.43 -14.33 -25.27
CA ASP A 538 14.88 -13.18 -25.97
C ASP A 538 14.14 -13.59 -27.23
N MET A 539 13.03 -12.95 -27.47
CA MET A 539 12.19 -13.13 -28.64
C MET A 539 11.90 -11.81 -29.32
N TRP A 540 11.95 -11.80 -30.63
CA TRP A 540 11.61 -10.63 -31.44
C TRP A 540 10.60 -11.01 -32.51
N THR A 541 9.83 -10.04 -32.96
CA THR A 541 8.92 -10.21 -34.09
C THR A 541 9.02 -9.01 -35.02
N ARG A 542 8.88 -9.26 -36.31
CA ARG A 542 8.73 -8.20 -37.33
C ARG A 542 7.80 -8.64 -38.46
N ARG A 543 7.35 -7.69 -39.22
CA ARG A 543 6.53 -7.93 -40.40
C ARG A 543 7.09 -7.25 -41.61
N LYS A 544 6.79 -7.82 -42.78
CA LYS A 544 6.89 -7.18 -44.07
C LYS A 544 5.50 -6.75 -44.49
N ASP A 545 5.34 -5.49 -44.85
CA ASP A 545 4.07 -4.92 -45.23
C ASP A 545 4.25 -4.14 -46.53
N ASN A 546 3.47 -4.51 -47.54
CA ASN A 546 3.58 -3.96 -48.90
C ASN A 546 5.02 -3.91 -49.43
N GLY A 547 5.79 -4.97 -49.20
CA GLY A 547 7.15 -5.12 -49.70
C GLY A 547 8.25 -4.53 -48.80
N THR A 548 7.91 -3.79 -47.76
CA THR A 548 8.87 -3.15 -46.85
C THR A 548 8.94 -3.89 -45.53
N TRP A 549 10.13 -4.26 -45.05
CA TRP A 549 10.35 -4.80 -43.75
C TRP A 549 10.32 -3.69 -42.70
N TYR A 550 9.56 -3.93 -41.63
CA TYR A 550 9.57 -3.11 -40.42
C TYR A 550 10.69 -3.57 -39.49
N PRO A 551 11.20 -2.67 -38.62
CA PRO A 551 12.22 -3.04 -37.65
C PRO A 551 11.74 -4.19 -36.72
N TRP A 552 12.71 -4.92 -36.18
CA TRP A 552 12.41 -5.92 -35.17
C TRP A 552 11.88 -5.28 -33.89
N TYR A 553 10.86 -5.88 -33.34
CA TYR A 553 10.28 -5.54 -32.05
C TYR A 553 10.60 -6.66 -31.09
N ARG A 554 11.31 -6.34 -30.00
CA ARG A 554 11.60 -7.30 -28.92
C ARG A 554 10.34 -7.53 -28.11
N VAL A 555 9.98 -8.77 -27.90
CA VAL A 555 8.89 -9.16 -27.01
C VAL A 555 9.49 -9.29 -25.62
N ASP A 556 9.20 -8.32 -24.74
CA ASP A 556 9.73 -8.33 -23.39
C ASP A 556 9.01 -9.40 -22.57
N LEU A 557 9.68 -10.51 -22.35
CA LEU A 557 9.21 -11.61 -21.50
C LEU A 557 9.59 -11.43 -20.03
N THR A 558 10.36 -10.37 -19.72
CA THR A 558 10.87 -10.09 -18.36
C THR A 558 10.15 -8.92 -17.71
N THR A 559 8.84 -9.07 -17.49
CA THR A 559 8.12 -8.14 -16.61
C THR A 559 8.60 -8.34 -15.18
N GLY A 560 9.49 -7.47 -14.70
CA GLY A 560 9.91 -7.45 -13.30
C GLY A 560 11.41 -7.36 -13.03
N THR A 561 12.28 -7.40 -14.02
CA THR A 561 13.72 -7.25 -13.79
C THR A 561 14.05 -5.78 -13.54
N TYR A 562 14.61 -5.48 -12.37
CA TYR A 562 15.24 -4.19 -12.09
C TYR A 562 16.66 -4.23 -12.69
N SER A 563 17.01 -3.22 -13.46
CA SER A 563 18.32 -3.10 -14.12
C SER A 563 18.88 -1.70 -13.91
N THR A 564 20.18 -1.62 -13.64
CA THR A 564 20.91 -0.35 -13.62
C THR A 564 21.30 0.14 -15.01
N SER A 565 20.95 -0.60 -16.04
CA SER A 565 21.06 -0.18 -17.44
C SER A 565 19.67 0.08 -18.00
N GLU A 566 19.57 1.00 -18.93
CA GLU A 566 18.32 1.32 -19.63
C GLU A 566 17.69 0.08 -20.27
N VAL A 567 16.44 -0.15 -20.01
CA VAL A 567 15.64 -1.24 -20.61
C VAL A 567 14.41 -0.64 -21.28
N LYS A 568 14.18 -0.96 -22.54
CA LYS A 568 12.93 -0.61 -23.23
C LYS A 568 11.82 -1.54 -22.73
N THR A 569 10.76 -0.96 -22.22
CA THR A 569 9.63 -1.74 -21.68
C THR A 569 8.70 -2.20 -22.76
N GLY A 570 8.23 -3.02 -23.21
CA GLY A 570 7.23 -3.27 -24.28
C GLY A 570 6.02 -2.33 -24.32
N GLY A 571 5.94 -1.38 -23.40
CA GLY A 571 4.86 -0.39 -23.32
C GLY A 571 5.13 0.89 -24.09
N THR A 572 4.04 1.60 -24.43
CA THR A 572 4.08 2.96 -25.01
C THR A 572 3.33 3.94 -24.12
N PHE A 573 3.79 5.18 -24.09
CA PHE A 573 3.05 6.27 -23.45
C PHE A 573 1.80 6.63 -24.27
N ILE A 574 0.91 7.40 -23.69
CA ILE A 574 -0.39 7.77 -24.28
C ILE A 574 -0.27 8.47 -25.64
N SER A 575 0.84 9.15 -25.87
CA SER A 575 1.21 9.81 -27.15
C SER A 575 1.93 8.90 -28.14
N GLY A 576 2.16 7.64 -27.79
CA GLY A 576 2.75 6.62 -28.69
C GLY A 576 4.25 6.40 -28.54
N GLU A 577 4.96 7.20 -27.76
CA GLU A 577 6.41 7.02 -27.56
C GLU A 577 6.71 5.76 -26.73
N PRO A 578 7.76 5.03 -27.05
CA PRO A 578 8.22 3.91 -26.25
C PRO A 578 8.59 4.34 -24.83
N ILE A 579 8.18 3.54 -23.84
CA ILE A 579 8.58 3.72 -22.46
C ILE A 579 9.86 2.93 -22.20
N TYR A 580 10.82 3.58 -21.58
CA TYR A 580 12.06 3.00 -21.07
C TYR A 580 12.03 2.97 -19.55
N LYS A 581 12.80 2.10 -18.95
CA LYS A 581 12.98 2.06 -17.48
C LYS A 581 14.45 1.84 -17.14
N GLU A 582 14.85 2.39 -16.01
CA GLU A 582 16.17 2.19 -15.43
C GLU A 582 16.09 2.34 -13.91
N THR A 583 16.87 1.58 -13.17
CA THR A 583 16.96 1.67 -11.71
C THR A 583 18.26 2.36 -11.33
N ILE A 584 18.15 3.47 -10.63
CA ILE A 584 19.24 4.29 -10.14
C ILE A 584 19.47 3.97 -8.65
N GLY A 585 20.67 3.72 -8.27
CA GLY A 585 21.08 3.39 -6.90
C GLY A 585 22.31 2.46 -6.86
N PRO A 586 22.84 2.16 -5.67
CA PRO A 586 22.32 2.60 -4.37
C PRO A 586 22.54 4.08 -4.06
N ILE A 587 21.55 4.74 -3.51
CA ILE A 587 21.62 6.09 -2.98
C ILE A 587 21.71 5.97 -1.46
N ASP A 588 22.84 6.36 -0.89
CA ASP A 588 23.01 6.35 0.57
C ASP A 588 22.12 7.43 1.21
N ILE A 589 21.20 7.01 2.05
CA ILE A 589 20.29 7.87 2.82
C ILE A 589 20.55 7.76 4.33
N SER A 590 21.77 7.44 4.71
CA SER A 590 22.17 7.26 6.11
C SER A 590 22.14 8.54 6.94
N THR A 591 22.16 9.71 6.30
CA THR A 591 22.05 11.02 6.95
C THR A 591 20.68 11.64 6.70
N ALA A 592 20.29 12.65 7.47
CA ALA A 592 19.09 13.43 7.19
C ALA A 592 19.37 14.45 6.08
N GLY A 593 18.41 14.68 5.22
CA GLY A 593 18.51 15.69 4.16
C GLY A 593 18.11 15.18 2.78
N ASP A 594 18.58 15.89 1.78
CA ASP A 594 18.40 15.56 0.37
C ASP A 594 19.57 14.72 -0.12
N HIS A 595 19.25 13.56 -0.65
CA HIS A 595 20.21 12.66 -1.29
C HIS A 595 19.88 12.53 -2.76
N SER A 596 20.85 12.62 -3.62
CA SER A 596 20.61 12.54 -5.05
C SER A 596 21.67 11.73 -5.78
N MET A 597 21.26 11.15 -6.89
CA MET A 597 22.14 10.48 -7.83
C MET A 597 21.75 10.85 -9.25
N ALA A 598 22.75 11.13 -10.08
CA ALA A 598 22.54 11.39 -11.49
C ALA A 598 22.04 10.12 -12.18
N HIS A 599 20.97 10.24 -12.96
CA HIS A 599 20.46 9.10 -13.74
C HIS A 599 21.11 8.98 -15.12
N ASN A 600 21.83 10.00 -15.59
CA ASN A 600 22.57 10.04 -16.86
C ASN A 600 21.75 9.65 -18.10
N ILE A 601 20.44 9.73 -18.04
CA ILE A 601 19.55 9.40 -19.17
C ILE A 601 19.75 10.42 -20.29
N SER A 602 20.22 9.93 -21.43
CA SER A 602 20.36 10.77 -22.64
C SER A 602 19.02 10.95 -23.35
N ASN A 603 18.78 12.16 -23.86
CA ASN A 603 17.55 12.48 -24.59
C ASN A 603 16.25 12.24 -23.82
N LEU A 604 16.26 12.43 -22.52
CA LEU A 604 15.06 12.36 -21.70
C LEU A 604 14.02 13.38 -22.20
N ASP A 605 12.81 12.90 -22.49
CA ASP A 605 11.66 13.76 -22.80
C ASP A 605 10.84 14.04 -21.52
N LYS A 606 10.28 13.00 -20.93
CA LYS A 606 9.50 13.12 -19.69
C LYS A 606 9.54 11.84 -18.88
N PHE A 607 9.39 11.98 -17.57
CA PHE A 607 9.14 10.83 -16.71
C PHE A 607 7.66 10.43 -16.78
N VAL A 608 7.43 9.14 -16.88
CA VAL A 608 6.08 8.51 -16.90
C VAL A 608 5.70 8.03 -15.52
N LYS A 609 6.66 7.48 -14.79
CA LYS A 609 6.50 6.96 -13.44
C LYS A 609 7.84 6.99 -12.71
N VAL A 610 7.81 7.27 -11.44
CA VAL A 610 8.97 7.18 -10.56
C VAL A 610 8.54 6.41 -9.32
N GLU A 611 9.26 5.34 -9.00
CA GLU A 611 9.02 4.51 -7.84
C GLU A 611 10.34 4.02 -7.29
N GLY A 612 10.35 3.48 -6.09
CA GLY A 612 11.59 2.97 -5.53
C GLY A 612 11.40 2.17 -4.25
N ILE A 613 12.51 1.78 -3.69
CA ILE A 613 12.58 1.09 -2.42
C ILE A 613 13.78 1.58 -1.63
N ALA A 614 13.62 1.79 -0.34
CA ALA A 614 14.73 1.99 0.60
C ALA A 614 14.93 0.69 1.39
N ILE A 615 16.17 0.25 1.51
CA ILE A 615 16.51 -1.06 2.09
C ILE A 615 17.57 -0.87 3.17
N SER A 616 17.40 -1.56 4.28
CA SER A 616 18.42 -1.73 5.31
C SER A 616 18.41 -3.17 5.83
N SER A 617 19.34 -3.51 6.73
CA SER A 617 19.33 -4.80 7.43
C SER A 617 18.07 -5.02 8.29
N ALA A 618 17.36 -3.95 8.65
CA ALA A 618 16.15 -3.99 9.48
C ALA A 618 14.84 -4.08 8.68
N GLY A 619 14.86 -3.87 7.37
CA GLY A 619 13.66 -3.92 6.52
C GLY A 619 13.75 -3.12 5.24
N ALA A 620 12.63 -3.05 4.55
CA ALA A 620 12.49 -2.33 3.27
C ALA A 620 11.21 -1.47 3.28
N TRP A 621 11.31 -0.28 2.69
CA TRP A 621 10.22 0.69 2.57
C TRP A 621 10.00 1.06 1.11
N PRO A 622 8.77 0.93 0.58
CA PRO A 622 8.48 1.42 -0.76
C PRO A 622 8.60 2.94 -0.82
N LEU A 623 9.08 3.49 -1.92
CA LEU A 623 9.25 4.92 -2.12
C LEU A 623 8.26 5.47 -3.16
N PRO A 624 7.68 6.64 -2.90
CA PRO A 624 7.81 7.44 -1.69
C PRO A 624 7.11 6.79 -0.50
N PHE A 625 7.73 6.85 0.68
CA PHE A 625 7.13 6.38 1.93
C PHE A 625 6.57 7.58 2.68
N VAL A 626 5.26 7.73 2.71
CA VAL A 626 4.56 8.88 3.31
C VAL A 626 3.50 8.37 4.26
N ILE A 627 3.68 8.65 5.54
CA ILE A 627 2.73 8.25 6.59
C ILE A 627 1.65 9.31 6.78
N THR A 628 1.99 10.57 6.59
CA THR A 628 1.09 11.70 6.79
C THR A 628 1.27 12.76 5.71
N ASN A 629 0.28 13.64 5.56
CA ASN A 629 0.35 14.81 4.68
C ASN A 629 1.27 15.92 5.22
N ASP A 630 1.74 15.81 6.46
CA ASP A 630 2.72 16.74 6.99
C ASP A 630 4.10 16.45 6.37
N LEU A 631 4.53 17.36 5.53
CA LEU A 631 5.81 17.28 4.84
C LEU A 631 7.04 17.32 5.76
N ASN A 632 6.87 17.64 7.04
CA ASN A 632 7.94 17.73 8.03
C ASN A 632 8.02 16.51 8.95
N GLN A 633 7.13 15.50 8.77
CA GLN A 633 7.19 14.28 9.55
C GLN A 633 8.50 13.52 9.34
N ALA A 634 9.10 13.10 10.44
CA ALA A 634 10.40 12.43 10.46
C ALA A 634 10.39 11.09 9.71
N GLU A 635 9.25 10.41 9.71
CA GLU A 635 9.08 9.10 9.08
C GLU A 635 8.96 9.15 7.56
N ASN A 636 8.60 10.30 7.00
CA ASN A 636 8.41 10.42 5.56
C ASN A 636 9.74 10.34 4.81
N ILE A 637 9.75 9.54 3.76
CA ILE A 637 10.81 9.50 2.75
C ILE A 637 10.20 9.94 1.43
N ARG A 638 10.65 11.05 0.90
CA ARG A 638 10.14 11.60 -0.36
C ARG A 638 11.00 11.18 -1.51
N LEU A 639 10.37 11.07 -2.63
CA LEU A 639 10.99 10.72 -3.90
C LEU A 639 10.66 11.78 -4.94
N ASN A 640 11.65 12.20 -5.69
CA ASN A 640 11.49 13.12 -6.81
C ASN A 640 12.50 12.79 -7.91
N ALA A 641 12.17 13.13 -9.13
CA ALA A 641 13.08 13.07 -10.27
C ALA A 641 13.08 14.42 -11.00
N THR A 642 14.27 14.89 -11.34
CA THR A 642 14.52 16.11 -12.10
C THR A 642 15.15 15.72 -13.44
N PRO A 643 15.34 16.62 -14.39
CA PRO A 643 15.95 16.27 -15.67
C PRO A 643 17.36 15.66 -15.59
N THR A 644 18.04 15.75 -14.48
CA THR A 644 19.43 15.26 -14.32
C THR A 644 19.60 14.24 -13.19
N ASN A 645 18.77 14.28 -12.16
CA ASN A 645 18.96 13.49 -10.94
C ASN A 645 17.65 12.89 -10.44
N VAL A 646 17.74 11.75 -9.79
CA VAL A 646 16.73 11.30 -8.84
C VAL A 646 17.11 11.77 -7.43
N TRP A 647 16.11 12.09 -6.64
CA TRP A 647 16.26 12.62 -5.30
C TRP A 647 15.45 11.82 -4.30
N VAL A 648 16.09 11.49 -3.20
CA VAL A 648 15.44 10.88 -2.03
C VAL A 648 15.67 11.79 -0.84
N ASN A 649 14.61 12.34 -0.27
CA ASN A 649 14.70 13.20 0.89
C ASN A 649 14.26 12.47 2.14
N THR A 650 15.09 12.51 3.16
CA THR A 650 14.79 11.98 4.50
C THR A 650 14.89 13.08 5.54
N ARG A 651 13.91 13.18 6.42
CA ARG A 651 13.94 14.16 7.50
C ARG A 651 14.80 13.75 8.67
N VAL A 652 15.04 12.47 8.84
CA VAL A 652 15.90 11.91 9.88
C VAL A 652 16.96 11.01 9.24
N ALA A 653 18.11 10.90 9.90
CA ALA A 653 19.15 9.99 9.51
C ALA A 653 18.65 8.53 9.56
N ARG A 654 18.93 7.77 8.50
CA ARG A 654 18.52 6.36 8.38
C ARG A 654 19.75 5.49 8.21
N SER A 655 20.50 5.36 9.32
CA SER A 655 21.77 4.66 9.34
C SER A 655 21.70 3.29 8.66
N GLY A 656 22.61 3.05 7.72
CA GLY A 656 22.69 1.79 6.98
C GLY A 656 21.55 1.57 5.97
N CYS A 657 20.82 2.62 5.57
CA CYS A 657 19.80 2.56 4.53
C CYS A 657 20.34 3.02 3.18
N GLU A 658 20.02 2.26 2.16
CA GLU A 658 20.24 2.58 0.76
C GLU A 658 18.90 2.63 0.00
N ALA A 659 18.75 3.57 -0.92
CA ALA A 659 17.58 3.68 -1.77
C ALA A 659 17.91 3.31 -3.22
N TYR A 660 16.97 2.62 -3.86
CA TYR A 660 16.98 2.28 -5.28
C TYR A 660 15.73 2.88 -5.92
N VAL A 661 15.92 3.67 -6.96
CA VAL A 661 14.85 4.40 -7.61
C VAL A 661 14.73 3.95 -9.06
N THR A 662 13.56 3.43 -9.41
CA THR A 662 13.25 3.07 -10.80
C THR A 662 12.46 4.20 -11.45
N VAL A 663 12.99 4.71 -12.54
CA VAL A 663 12.33 5.72 -13.35
C VAL A 663 11.83 5.08 -14.64
N TYR A 664 10.62 5.43 -15.03
CA TYR A 664 10.04 5.11 -16.32
C TYR A 664 9.91 6.41 -17.11
N TYR A 665 10.33 6.43 -18.35
CA TYR A 665 10.45 7.68 -19.10
C TYR A 665 10.31 7.47 -20.61
N THR A 666 10.04 8.54 -21.30
CA THR A 666 10.14 8.60 -22.76
C THR A 666 11.40 9.39 -23.19
N LYS A 667 11.81 9.20 -24.41
CA LYS A 667 12.97 9.90 -25.00
C LYS A 667 12.53 10.79 -26.16
N THR A 668 13.15 11.95 -26.27
CA THR A 668 13.01 12.77 -27.47
C THR A 668 13.56 11.99 -28.67
N GLN A 669 12.73 11.79 -29.69
CA GLN A 669 13.20 11.23 -30.94
C GLN A 669 14.18 12.24 -31.58
N PRO A 670 15.30 11.79 -32.15
CA PRO A 670 16.08 12.66 -33.01
C PRO A 670 15.14 13.18 -34.12
N SER A 671 15.09 14.48 -34.32
CA SER A 671 14.40 15.07 -35.48
C SER A 671 14.87 14.37 -36.73
N SER A 672 13.97 13.61 -37.37
CA SER A 672 14.19 12.90 -38.63
C SER A 672 14.56 13.88 -39.75
#